data_83232c4f1dc3aaa560101ece580d30fc
#
_entry.id   83232c4f1dc3aaa560101ece580d30fc
#
_cell.length_a   1.000
_cell.length_b   1.000
_cell.length_c   1.000
_cell.angle_alpha   90.00
_cell.angle_beta   90.00
_cell.angle_gamma   90.00
#
_symmetry.space_group_name_H-M   'P 1'
#
loop_
_entity.id
_entity.type
_entity.pdbx_description
1 polymer ?
#
loop_
_entity_poly.entity_id
_entity_poly.type
_entity_poly.pdbx_seq_one_letter_code
_entity_poly.pdbx_strand_id
1 'polypeptide(L)'
;MRNKLLFLALPLLFGLQASAQHTQAFQDTPLSDEQRVEHLLSILTLDEKINLLSTDLGVPRFNIPRCGHYEGLHGLTLGGPAMWGGRQRTEDGKVVPTDCPTTIFPQSYGLGSTWDTDLVQKVAEQAAEEARYYMQTTGNKRHALVMRAPNADLARDPRWGRTEESFGEDAFLTAQLTIASVRGLQGNHPRYWKTASLMKHFLANSNEDGRDSTSSDFDTRLFHEYYAYPFYKGITEGGSRAFMAAYNSWNGIPMSIHPCLEEITRKQWGNNGIICTDGGALKLLIEAHKSFPSFAEGAAAVVKATTGQFLDAYVPYVKEALEKGLLTEVDIDKAIRGNIFVALKLGLLDGDNSRNPYLSIGKNSTETPPFMTAEARRLAREVTAKSVVLLKNKKLLPLDAGKLRKIAVIGPYSDKIVQDWYSGTPPYETTILSGIRNAVKEGTEIIHAEDNRMGQAEKAAAAADVAIVCVGNHPYGTRADWKFSPVPSDGREAVDRKSLMLPDEDLVKLVLKANPNTILVLVSSFPYTINWSQEHVPAIVHITHCSQEQGNGLADVLFGKVNPAGRTVQTWVKDITDLPDIMDYDIRNGRTYMYHQGPVLYPFGYGLSYSDFTYEKIESVKQDKKNIRVTVSVKNTSGRDGEEVVQLYASYPDSKVERPSKQLRAFRRIPIKAGETRKVTLTVPKEELGYWNEGKQMFVVEPGTVKLLIGASSEDIRLEGKIRL
;
A
#
# COMPACT_ATOMS: atom_id res chain seq x y z
N MET A 1 -57.19 -83.97 3.45
CA MET A 1 -56.16 -83.75 4.48
C MET A 1 -54.91 -83.22 3.76
N ARG A 2 -54.63 -81.94 3.82
CA ARG A 2 -53.35 -81.30 3.69
C ARG A 2 -53.55 -79.76 3.67
N ASN A 3 -53.32 -79.19 4.81
CA ASN A 3 -53.36 -77.70 4.93
C ASN A 3 -52.18 -77.14 4.17
N LYS A 4 -52.48 -76.09 3.33
CA LYS A 4 -51.46 -75.21 2.79
C LYS A 4 -51.58 -73.86 3.51
N LEU A 5 -50.52 -73.53 4.31
CA LEU A 5 -50.31 -72.20 4.84
C LEU A 5 -49.84 -71.27 3.72
N LEU A 6 -50.57 -70.19 3.51
CA LEU A 6 -50.13 -69.04 2.72
C LEU A 6 -49.31 -68.10 3.60
N PHE A 7 -48.04 -67.88 3.26
CA PHE A 7 -47.24 -66.80 3.81
C PHE A 7 -47.48 -65.53 3.00
N LEU A 8 -48.11 -64.51 3.60
CA LEU A 8 -48.14 -63.15 3.09
C LEU A 8 -46.79 -62.49 3.41
N ALA A 9 -46.04 -62.14 2.37
CA ALA A 9 -44.87 -61.27 2.51
C ALA A 9 -45.34 -59.79 2.34
N LEU A 10 -45.20 -59.02 3.42
CA LEU A 10 -45.35 -57.56 3.38
C LEU A 10 -44.02 -56.93 2.85
N PRO A 11 -44.01 -56.04 1.87
CA PRO A 11 -42.83 -55.31 1.51
C PRO A 11 -42.65 -54.15 2.52
N LEU A 12 -41.53 -54.14 3.26
CA LEU A 12 -41.06 -52.99 4.01
C LEU A 12 -40.59 -51.92 2.99
N LEU A 13 -41.41 -50.91 2.80
CA LEU A 13 -40.95 -49.64 2.21
C LEU A 13 -40.06 -48.92 3.19
N PHE A 14 -38.75 -49.00 3.00
CA PHE A 14 -37.81 -48.05 3.56
C PHE A 14 -37.97 -46.74 2.82
N GLY A 15 -38.74 -45.81 3.38
CA GLY A 15 -38.77 -44.43 2.96
C GLY A 15 -37.42 -43.79 3.27
N LEU A 16 -36.62 -43.58 2.23
CA LEU A 16 -35.54 -42.62 2.26
C LEU A 16 -36.15 -41.23 2.43
N GLN A 17 -36.28 -40.76 3.66
CA GLN A 17 -36.43 -39.31 3.92
C GLN A 17 -35.12 -38.65 3.52
N ALA A 18 -35.01 -38.21 2.28
CA ALA A 18 -34.12 -37.14 1.91
C ALA A 18 -34.60 -35.93 2.69
N SER A 19 -33.93 -35.60 3.77
CA SER A 19 -34.09 -34.29 4.44
C SER A 19 -33.70 -33.24 3.41
N ALA A 20 -34.66 -32.64 2.75
CA ALA A 20 -34.44 -31.40 2.02
C ALA A 20 -33.90 -30.41 3.08
N GLN A 21 -32.59 -30.12 3.03
CA GLN A 21 -32.01 -29.01 3.78
C GLN A 21 -32.77 -27.76 3.30
N HIS A 22 -33.67 -27.25 4.13
CA HIS A 22 -34.32 -25.97 3.88
C HIS A 22 -33.23 -24.91 3.79
N THR A 23 -32.96 -24.43 2.56
CA THR A 23 -32.03 -23.33 2.32
C THR A 23 -32.55 -22.12 3.11
N GLN A 24 -31.73 -21.58 4.01
CA GLN A 24 -32.06 -20.39 4.75
C GLN A 24 -32.14 -19.19 3.79
N ALA A 25 -33.04 -18.24 4.00
CA ALA A 25 -33.23 -17.13 3.07
C ALA A 25 -31.93 -16.28 2.86
N PHE A 26 -31.04 -16.18 3.85
CA PHE A 26 -29.75 -15.51 3.66
C PHE A 26 -28.82 -16.25 2.67
N GLN A 27 -29.05 -17.54 2.42
CA GLN A 27 -28.31 -18.37 1.45
C GLN A 27 -28.89 -18.28 0.04
N ASP A 28 -30.11 -17.71 -0.09
CA ASP A 28 -30.84 -17.62 -1.35
C ASP A 28 -30.28 -16.50 -2.25
N THR A 29 -29.58 -16.88 -3.29
CA THR A 29 -28.87 -15.96 -4.19
C THR A 29 -29.77 -15.06 -5.06
N PRO A 30 -31.03 -15.36 -5.39
CA PRO A 30 -31.99 -14.46 -5.98
C PRO A 30 -32.40 -13.26 -5.13
N LEU A 31 -32.32 -13.35 -3.81
CA LEU A 31 -32.61 -12.21 -2.93
C LEU A 31 -31.55 -11.11 -3.04
N SER A 32 -31.97 -9.88 -2.75
CA SER A 32 -31.02 -8.75 -2.70
C SER A 32 -30.01 -8.92 -1.55
N ASP A 33 -28.85 -8.30 -1.70
CA ASP A 33 -27.80 -8.31 -0.67
C ASP A 33 -28.36 -7.84 0.69
N GLU A 34 -29.18 -6.78 0.70
CA GLU A 34 -29.83 -6.24 1.89
C GLU A 34 -30.79 -7.26 2.55
N GLN A 35 -31.68 -7.89 1.77
CA GLN A 35 -32.60 -8.90 2.27
C GLN A 35 -31.85 -10.08 2.92
N ARG A 36 -30.74 -10.48 2.37
CA ARG A 36 -29.91 -11.58 2.87
C ARG A 36 -29.23 -11.19 4.19
N VAL A 37 -28.69 -9.98 4.28
CA VAL A 37 -28.07 -9.45 5.50
C VAL A 37 -29.10 -9.36 6.62
N GLU A 38 -30.28 -8.79 6.34
CA GLU A 38 -31.37 -8.67 7.33
C GLU A 38 -31.84 -10.03 7.84
N HIS A 39 -32.01 -10.99 6.92
CA HIS A 39 -32.43 -12.31 7.34
C HIS A 39 -31.41 -12.97 8.27
N LEU A 40 -30.08 -12.90 7.95
CA LEU A 40 -29.08 -13.47 8.83
C LEU A 40 -29.08 -12.78 10.19
N LEU A 41 -29.11 -11.44 10.24
CA LEU A 41 -29.20 -10.68 11.49
C LEU A 41 -30.37 -11.11 12.36
N SER A 42 -31.55 -11.38 11.74
CA SER A 42 -32.78 -11.73 12.47
C SER A 42 -32.75 -13.10 13.13
N ILE A 43 -31.86 -14.02 12.70
CA ILE A 43 -31.79 -15.39 13.20
C ILE A 43 -30.51 -15.69 14.01
N LEU A 44 -29.57 -14.74 14.09
CA LEU A 44 -28.40 -14.84 14.95
C LEU A 44 -28.78 -14.72 16.42
N THR A 45 -28.17 -15.54 17.28
CA THR A 45 -28.24 -15.33 18.73
C THR A 45 -27.38 -14.16 19.16
N LEU A 46 -27.64 -13.60 20.33
CA LEU A 46 -26.85 -12.51 20.90
C LEU A 46 -25.36 -12.87 21.02
N ASP A 47 -25.03 -14.09 21.45
CA ASP A 47 -23.63 -14.55 21.52
C ASP A 47 -22.96 -14.64 20.13
N GLU A 48 -23.69 -15.06 19.09
CA GLU A 48 -23.18 -15.04 17.72
C GLU A 48 -22.96 -13.62 17.20
N LYS A 49 -23.87 -12.69 17.51
CA LYS A 49 -23.71 -11.27 17.19
C LYS A 49 -22.49 -10.66 17.89
N ILE A 50 -22.29 -10.97 19.18
CA ILE A 50 -21.09 -10.55 19.92
C ILE A 50 -19.83 -11.13 19.28
N ASN A 51 -19.83 -12.43 18.90
CA ASN A 51 -18.70 -13.06 18.26
C ASN A 51 -18.36 -12.42 16.90
N LEU A 52 -19.35 -11.96 16.15
CA LEU A 52 -19.15 -11.25 14.87
C LEU A 52 -18.54 -9.83 15.02
N LEU A 53 -18.40 -9.30 16.24
CA LEU A 53 -17.58 -8.12 16.50
C LEU A 53 -16.08 -8.42 16.46
N SER A 54 -15.68 -9.68 16.27
CA SER A 54 -14.28 -10.05 15.99
C SER A 54 -13.91 -9.83 14.52
N THR A 55 -12.65 -10.07 14.20
CA THR A 55 -12.16 -10.09 12.80
C THR A 55 -12.54 -11.37 12.06
N ASP A 56 -13.17 -12.35 12.70
CA ASP A 56 -13.64 -13.60 12.10
C ASP A 56 -15.10 -13.47 11.67
N LEU A 57 -15.37 -13.67 10.39
CA LEU A 57 -16.71 -13.58 9.79
C LEU A 57 -17.52 -14.88 9.88
N GLY A 58 -16.99 -15.92 10.53
CA GLY A 58 -17.58 -17.25 10.57
C GLY A 58 -18.78 -17.37 11.52
N VAL A 59 -19.80 -18.14 11.11
CA VAL A 59 -20.94 -18.55 11.97
C VAL A 59 -21.15 -20.06 11.82
N PRO A 60 -20.50 -20.88 12.67
CA PRO A 60 -20.48 -22.34 12.51
C PRO A 60 -21.86 -22.99 12.47
N ARG A 61 -22.84 -22.51 13.25
CA ARG A 61 -24.21 -23.02 13.27
C ARG A 61 -24.88 -23.02 11.88
N PHE A 62 -24.48 -22.08 11.03
CA PHE A 62 -25.00 -21.95 9.67
C PHE A 62 -24.02 -22.45 8.60
N ASN A 63 -22.96 -23.14 8.99
CA ASN A 63 -21.87 -23.57 8.10
C ASN A 63 -21.18 -22.40 7.36
N ILE A 64 -21.25 -21.19 7.88
CA ILE A 64 -20.48 -20.05 7.37
C ILE A 64 -19.04 -20.26 7.85
N PRO A 65 -18.07 -20.41 6.93
CA PRO A 65 -16.70 -20.75 7.30
C PRO A 65 -16.02 -19.59 8.01
N ARG A 66 -15.03 -19.89 8.86
CA ARG A 66 -14.16 -18.89 9.43
C ARG A 66 -13.46 -18.12 8.32
N CYS A 67 -13.35 -16.82 8.48
CA CYS A 67 -12.67 -15.95 7.55
C CYS A 67 -12.17 -14.69 8.27
N GLY A 68 -10.87 -14.62 8.46
CA GLY A 68 -10.20 -13.52 9.15
C GLY A 68 -9.47 -12.56 8.22
N HIS A 69 -8.44 -11.91 8.77
CA HIS A 69 -7.63 -10.90 8.10
C HIS A 69 -6.21 -11.37 7.81
N TYR A 70 -5.65 -10.87 6.69
CA TYR A 70 -4.22 -10.92 6.36
C TYR A 70 -3.68 -9.51 6.10
N GLU A 71 -2.37 -9.33 6.26
CA GLU A 71 -1.68 -8.16 5.73
C GLU A 71 -1.40 -8.33 4.24
N GLY A 72 -1.32 -7.22 3.48
CA GLY A 72 -1.22 -7.31 2.03
C GLY A 72 -0.72 -6.05 1.35
N LEU A 73 0.20 -5.30 1.97
CA LEU A 73 0.66 -4.00 1.45
C LEU A 73 1.45 -4.11 0.14
N HIS A 74 2.31 -5.11 0.03
CA HIS A 74 3.15 -5.35 -1.14
C HIS A 74 3.36 -6.85 -1.42
N GLY A 75 2.28 -7.58 -1.38
CA GLY A 75 2.17 -9.03 -1.47
C GLY A 75 1.40 -9.58 -0.28
N LEU A 76 0.94 -10.81 -0.38
CA LEU A 76 0.23 -11.48 0.72
C LEU A 76 1.20 -11.82 1.85
N THR A 77 0.84 -11.48 3.09
CA THR A 77 1.63 -11.77 4.28
C THR A 77 1.00 -12.87 5.12
N LEU A 78 1.58 -14.05 5.04
CA LEU A 78 1.23 -15.23 5.85
C LEU A 78 2.32 -15.55 6.88
N GLY A 79 2.77 -14.57 7.57
CA GLY A 79 3.90 -14.64 8.47
C GLY A 79 5.01 -13.74 7.94
N GLY A 80 5.26 -12.68 8.61
CA GLY A 80 6.30 -11.72 8.29
C GLY A 80 7.46 -11.79 9.29
N PRO A 81 8.45 -10.89 9.17
CA PRO A 81 9.44 -10.64 10.21
C PRO A 81 8.77 -10.21 11.51
N ALA A 82 7.60 -9.57 11.42
CA ALA A 82 6.75 -9.27 12.56
C ALA A 82 6.33 -10.55 13.28
N MET A 83 6.28 -10.48 14.60
CA MET A 83 5.90 -11.62 15.45
C MET A 83 4.47 -12.12 15.22
N TRP A 84 3.63 -11.32 14.57
CA TRP A 84 2.22 -11.62 14.27
C TRP A 84 2.04 -12.87 13.42
N GLY A 85 3.04 -13.27 12.64
CA GLY A 85 2.98 -14.36 11.69
C GLY A 85 3.54 -15.67 12.16
N GLY A 86 4.09 -15.76 13.37
CA GLY A 86 4.63 -17.01 13.91
C GLY A 86 5.88 -17.50 13.18
N ARG A 87 6.69 -16.64 12.57
CA ARG A 87 7.99 -17.03 12.04
C ARG A 87 8.88 -17.50 13.18
N GLN A 88 9.20 -18.78 13.15
CA GLN A 88 10.26 -19.31 13.98
C GLN A 88 11.61 -18.96 13.35
N ARG A 89 12.56 -18.51 14.16
CA ARG A 89 13.96 -18.40 13.78
C ARG A 89 14.72 -19.55 14.37
N THR A 90 15.69 -20.08 13.62
CA THR A 90 16.70 -20.98 14.15
C THR A 90 17.59 -20.22 15.14
N GLU A 91 18.33 -20.96 15.98
CA GLU A 91 19.24 -20.36 16.99
C GLU A 91 20.29 -19.44 16.35
N ASP A 92 20.70 -19.68 15.09
CA ASP A 92 21.59 -18.85 14.31
C ASP A 92 20.91 -17.66 13.61
N GLY A 93 19.61 -17.42 13.91
CA GLY A 93 18.87 -16.26 13.42
C GLY A 93 18.29 -16.39 12.01
N LYS A 94 18.47 -17.52 11.33
CA LYS A 94 17.88 -17.77 10.02
C LYS A 94 16.37 -17.95 10.12
N VAL A 95 15.64 -17.41 9.15
CA VAL A 95 14.19 -17.62 9.08
C VAL A 95 13.92 -19.06 8.69
N VAL A 96 13.14 -19.78 9.51
CA VAL A 96 12.64 -21.09 9.12
C VAL A 96 11.67 -20.90 7.96
N PRO A 97 11.82 -21.61 6.82
CA PRO A 97 10.86 -21.56 5.74
C PRO A 97 9.46 -21.83 6.28
N THR A 98 8.49 -20.99 5.92
CA THR A 98 7.09 -21.23 6.24
C THR A 98 6.49 -22.18 5.21
N ASP A 99 5.50 -22.97 5.59
CA ASP A 99 4.72 -23.79 4.65
C ASP A 99 3.84 -22.97 3.70
N CYS A 100 3.91 -21.64 3.79
CA CYS A 100 3.05 -20.69 3.06
C CYS A 100 3.87 -19.58 2.39
N PRO A 101 4.72 -19.88 1.39
CA PRO A 101 5.42 -18.84 0.64
C PRO A 101 4.47 -17.99 -0.21
N THR A 102 4.81 -16.72 -0.38
CA THR A 102 4.03 -15.75 -1.16
C THR A 102 4.93 -14.89 -2.04
N THR A 103 4.39 -14.32 -3.11
CA THR A 103 5.14 -13.38 -3.95
C THR A 103 5.32 -12.05 -3.22
N ILE A 104 6.57 -11.58 -3.13
CA ILE A 104 6.91 -10.33 -2.45
C ILE A 104 7.42 -9.30 -3.45
N PHE A 105 6.84 -8.11 -3.36
CA PHE A 105 7.10 -6.96 -4.20
C PHE A 105 7.87 -5.86 -3.43
N PRO A 106 8.33 -4.78 -4.09
CA PRO A 106 8.86 -3.61 -3.39
C PRO A 106 7.84 -3.06 -2.39
N GLN A 107 8.32 -2.45 -1.31
CA GLN A 107 7.48 -1.71 -0.35
C GLN A 107 6.50 -0.77 -1.06
N SER A 108 5.41 -0.37 -0.41
CA SER A 108 4.39 0.50 -1.02
C SER A 108 4.98 1.82 -1.54
N TYR A 109 5.99 2.39 -0.85
CA TYR A 109 6.74 3.55 -1.33
C TYR A 109 7.41 3.30 -2.69
N GLY A 110 7.97 2.10 -2.90
CA GLY A 110 8.51 1.68 -4.19
C GLY A 110 7.41 1.43 -5.24
N LEU A 111 6.29 0.84 -4.84
CA LEU A 111 5.12 0.70 -5.72
C LEU A 111 4.63 2.07 -6.18
N GLY A 112 4.55 3.04 -5.27
CA GLY A 112 4.25 4.44 -5.58
C GLY A 112 5.22 5.03 -6.60
N SER A 113 6.52 4.77 -6.44
CA SER A 113 7.58 5.27 -7.34
C SER A 113 7.45 4.77 -8.78
N THR A 114 6.66 3.74 -9.04
CA THR A 114 6.36 3.29 -10.41
C THR A 114 5.49 4.28 -11.18
N TRP A 115 4.64 5.06 -10.54
CA TRP A 115 3.61 5.91 -11.16
C TRP A 115 2.79 5.15 -12.22
N ASP A 116 2.52 3.86 -11.96
CA ASP A 116 1.87 2.93 -12.89
C ASP A 116 0.70 2.22 -12.18
N THR A 117 -0.50 2.75 -12.35
CA THR A 117 -1.72 2.23 -11.73
C THR A 117 -2.06 0.83 -12.19
N ASP A 118 -1.82 0.51 -13.47
CA ASP A 118 -2.11 -0.81 -14.02
C ASP A 118 -1.18 -1.87 -13.42
N LEU A 119 0.08 -1.49 -13.18
CA LEU A 119 1.06 -2.37 -12.56
C LEU A 119 0.74 -2.63 -11.09
N VAL A 120 0.37 -1.59 -10.34
CA VAL A 120 -0.03 -1.71 -8.92
C VAL A 120 -1.30 -2.56 -8.79
N GLN A 121 -2.25 -2.43 -9.72
CA GLN A 121 -3.43 -3.31 -9.76
C GLN A 121 -3.03 -4.78 -9.91
N LYS A 122 -2.09 -5.11 -10.82
CA LYS A 122 -1.60 -6.49 -11.02
C LYS A 122 -0.91 -7.06 -9.77
N VAL A 123 -0.15 -6.22 -9.04
CA VAL A 123 0.44 -6.63 -7.75
C VAL A 123 -0.65 -7.03 -6.76
N ALA A 124 -1.70 -6.22 -6.64
CA ALA A 124 -2.83 -6.51 -5.77
C ALA A 124 -3.64 -7.74 -6.24
N GLU A 125 -3.79 -7.94 -7.55
CA GLU A 125 -4.42 -9.14 -8.14
C GLU A 125 -3.65 -10.42 -7.78
N GLN A 126 -2.31 -10.38 -7.83
CA GLN A 126 -1.45 -11.50 -7.44
C GLN A 126 -1.63 -11.85 -5.95
N ALA A 127 -1.60 -10.84 -5.07
CA ALA A 127 -1.81 -11.06 -3.64
C ALA A 127 -3.19 -11.66 -3.33
N ALA A 128 -4.24 -11.20 -4.01
CA ALA A 128 -5.60 -11.72 -3.87
C ALA A 128 -5.75 -13.15 -4.41
N GLU A 129 -5.04 -13.49 -5.49
CA GLU A 129 -4.98 -14.85 -6.05
C GLU A 129 -4.36 -15.81 -5.03
N GLU A 130 -3.25 -15.42 -4.42
CA GLU A 130 -2.57 -16.22 -3.39
C GLU A 130 -3.44 -16.38 -2.13
N ALA A 131 -4.16 -15.34 -1.71
CA ALA A 131 -5.09 -15.43 -0.58
C ALA A 131 -6.20 -16.45 -0.84
N ARG A 132 -6.78 -16.45 -2.04
CA ARG A 132 -7.78 -17.45 -2.45
C ARG A 132 -7.18 -18.85 -2.54
N TYR A 133 -5.97 -18.98 -3.08
CA TYR A 133 -5.26 -20.25 -3.12
C TYR A 133 -5.12 -20.85 -1.72
N TYR A 134 -4.63 -20.08 -0.75
CA TYR A 134 -4.47 -20.56 0.62
C TYR A 134 -5.79 -20.82 1.36
N MET A 135 -6.83 -20.02 1.09
CA MET A 135 -8.16 -20.28 1.63
C MET A 135 -8.74 -21.62 1.19
N GLN A 136 -8.38 -22.10 0.00
CA GLN A 136 -9.02 -23.26 -0.65
C GLN A 136 -8.16 -24.52 -0.69
N THR A 137 -6.85 -24.41 -0.47
CA THR A 137 -5.97 -25.58 -0.38
C THR A 137 -6.16 -26.30 0.94
N THR A 138 -6.30 -27.62 0.86
CA THR A 138 -6.48 -28.47 2.04
C THR A 138 -5.25 -28.44 2.93
N GLY A 139 -5.45 -28.30 4.24
CA GLY A 139 -4.39 -28.34 5.26
C GLY A 139 -3.95 -26.97 5.80
N ASN A 140 -4.28 -25.88 5.16
CA ASN A 140 -4.01 -24.57 5.74
C ASN A 140 -5.12 -24.22 6.76
N LYS A 141 -4.72 -24.06 8.03
CA LYS A 141 -5.65 -23.69 9.12
C LYS A 141 -5.94 -22.20 9.19
N ARG A 142 -5.31 -21.41 8.33
CA ARG A 142 -5.47 -19.94 8.31
C ARG A 142 -6.41 -19.57 7.17
N HIS A 143 -7.66 -19.31 7.51
CA HIS A 143 -8.69 -18.89 6.56
C HIS A 143 -8.91 -17.39 6.67
N ALA A 144 -8.49 -16.62 5.67
CA ALA A 144 -8.74 -15.19 5.61
C ALA A 144 -8.84 -14.68 4.17
N LEU A 145 -9.75 -13.75 3.95
CA LEU A 145 -9.95 -13.07 2.67
C LEU A 145 -10.14 -11.55 2.86
N VAL A 146 -9.98 -11.03 4.07
CA VAL A 146 -9.95 -9.60 4.32
C VAL A 146 -8.49 -9.16 4.35
N MET A 147 -8.09 -8.36 3.35
CA MET A 147 -6.72 -7.89 3.19
C MET A 147 -6.58 -6.50 3.82
N ARG A 148 -5.73 -6.33 4.84
CA ARG A 148 -5.39 -5.04 5.45
C ARG A 148 -4.48 -4.23 4.53
N ALA A 149 -5.05 -3.81 3.41
CA ALA A 149 -4.39 -3.08 2.34
C ALA A 149 -5.43 -2.37 1.44
N PRO A 150 -4.98 -1.29 0.75
CA PRO A 150 -3.70 -0.61 0.88
C PRO A 150 -3.60 0.27 2.12
N ASN A 151 -2.38 0.72 2.47
CA ASN A 151 -2.20 1.85 3.35
C ASN A 151 -2.47 3.13 2.55
N ALA A 152 -3.49 3.89 2.94
CA ALA A 152 -3.94 5.12 2.29
C ALA A 152 -3.54 6.38 3.07
N ASP A 153 -2.70 6.23 4.12
CA ASP A 153 -2.07 7.35 4.80
C ASP A 153 -1.09 8.07 3.89
N LEU A 154 -0.90 9.37 4.13
CA LEU A 154 -0.03 10.22 3.33
C LEU A 154 1.33 10.42 4.03
N ALA A 155 2.42 10.18 3.31
CA ALA A 155 3.78 10.43 3.74
C ALA A 155 4.07 11.95 3.71
N ARG A 156 3.28 12.74 4.46
CA ARG A 156 3.37 14.20 4.51
C ARG A 156 4.69 14.72 5.08
N ASP A 157 5.39 13.88 5.84
CA ASP A 157 6.63 14.21 6.50
C ASP A 157 7.64 13.07 6.35
N PRO A 158 8.88 13.33 5.87
CA PRO A 158 9.89 12.29 5.70
C PRO A 158 10.41 11.69 7.02
N ARG A 159 10.06 12.27 8.17
CA ARG A 159 10.39 11.72 9.50
C ARG A 159 9.43 10.62 9.93
N TRP A 160 8.25 10.51 9.33
CA TRP A 160 7.27 9.47 9.70
C TRP A 160 7.83 8.08 9.53
N GLY A 161 7.81 7.28 10.61
CA GLY A 161 8.45 5.97 10.67
C GLY A 161 7.86 4.92 9.74
N ARG A 162 6.56 5.01 9.38
CA ARG A 162 5.86 4.07 8.48
C ARG A 162 5.73 4.58 7.05
N THR A 163 6.63 5.47 6.63
CA THR A 163 6.64 6.00 5.26
C THR A 163 6.68 4.89 4.20
N GLU A 164 7.36 3.78 4.47
CA GLU A 164 7.45 2.64 3.55
C GLU A 164 6.10 2.00 3.19
N GLU A 165 5.10 2.14 4.05
CA GLU A 165 3.77 1.58 3.82
C GLU A 165 2.90 2.45 2.91
N SER A 166 3.27 3.72 2.70
CA SER A 166 2.52 4.72 1.94
C SER A 166 2.93 4.79 0.48
N PHE A 167 2.01 5.24 -0.39
CA PHE A 167 2.32 5.55 -1.79
C PHE A 167 2.95 6.93 -2.00
N GLY A 168 3.10 7.75 -0.97
CA GLY A 168 3.76 9.05 -1.02
C GLY A 168 3.01 10.19 -0.35
N GLU A 169 3.44 11.43 -0.64
CA GLU A 169 2.92 12.64 0.01
C GLU A 169 1.70 13.25 -0.70
N ASP A 170 1.46 12.92 -1.96
CA ASP A 170 0.42 13.54 -2.76
C ASP A 170 -0.91 12.78 -2.66
N ALA A 171 -1.98 13.49 -2.31
CA ALA A 171 -3.29 12.90 -2.10
C ALA A 171 -3.88 12.32 -3.40
N PHE A 172 -3.67 12.98 -4.57
CA PHE A 172 -4.20 12.50 -5.83
C PHE A 172 -3.47 11.23 -6.32
N LEU A 173 -2.13 11.22 -6.31
CA LEU A 173 -1.34 10.04 -6.67
C LEU A 173 -1.70 8.86 -5.77
N THR A 174 -1.72 9.08 -4.44
CA THR A 174 -2.09 8.05 -3.46
C THR A 174 -3.50 7.52 -3.70
N ALA A 175 -4.46 8.40 -4.01
CA ALA A 175 -5.82 7.98 -4.34
C ALA A 175 -5.89 7.11 -5.61
N GLN A 176 -5.18 7.47 -6.68
CA GLN A 176 -5.16 6.67 -7.92
C GLN A 176 -4.57 5.28 -7.69
N LEU A 177 -3.49 5.19 -6.91
CA LEU A 177 -2.86 3.91 -6.57
C LEU A 177 -3.71 3.10 -5.56
N THR A 178 -4.40 3.78 -4.65
CA THR A 178 -5.39 3.16 -3.75
C THR A 178 -6.54 2.53 -4.54
N ILE A 179 -7.13 3.27 -5.50
CA ILE A 179 -8.17 2.74 -6.41
C ILE A 179 -7.68 1.49 -7.14
N ALA A 180 -6.47 1.55 -7.70
CA ALA A 180 -5.86 0.43 -8.41
C ALA A 180 -5.67 -0.79 -7.50
N SER A 181 -5.15 -0.60 -6.29
CA SER A 181 -4.96 -1.66 -5.30
C SER A 181 -6.28 -2.29 -4.87
N VAL A 182 -7.29 -1.46 -4.56
CA VAL A 182 -8.64 -1.95 -4.18
C VAL A 182 -9.23 -2.81 -5.29
N ARG A 183 -9.18 -2.34 -6.54
CA ARG A 183 -9.70 -3.09 -7.70
C ARG A 183 -8.97 -4.40 -7.92
N GLY A 184 -7.66 -4.41 -7.78
CA GLY A 184 -6.85 -5.62 -7.88
C GLY A 184 -7.20 -6.63 -6.78
N LEU A 185 -7.28 -6.19 -5.53
CA LEU A 185 -7.66 -7.06 -4.40
C LEU A 185 -9.07 -7.64 -4.55
N GLN A 186 -10.04 -6.81 -4.93
CA GLN A 186 -11.44 -7.25 -5.00
C GLN A 186 -11.80 -7.98 -6.29
N GLY A 187 -11.02 -7.78 -7.37
CA GLY A 187 -11.33 -8.31 -8.69
C GLY A 187 -12.51 -7.57 -9.35
N ASN A 188 -12.95 -8.07 -10.51
CA ASN A 188 -13.92 -7.39 -11.37
C ASN A 188 -15.27 -8.11 -11.50
N HIS A 189 -15.51 -9.16 -10.71
CA HIS A 189 -16.78 -9.89 -10.78
C HIS A 189 -17.93 -9.06 -10.17
N PRO A 190 -19.07 -8.91 -10.82
CA PRO A 190 -20.12 -7.98 -10.37
C PRO A 190 -20.76 -8.35 -9.02
N ARG A 191 -20.73 -9.62 -8.65
CA ARG A 191 -21.35 -10.13 -7.41
C ARG A 191 -20.33 -10.46 -6.33
N TYR A 192 -19.22 -11.11 -6.68
CA TYR A 192 -18.26 -11.67 -5.74
C TYR A 192 -16.95 -10.90 -5.74
N TRP A 193 -16.36 -10.75 -4.60
CA TRP A 193 -15.01 -10.25 -4.46
C TRP A 193 -14.00 -11.38 -4.33
N LYS A 194 -12.81 -11.20 -4.93
CA LYS A 194 -11.71 -12.15 -4.77
C LYS A 194 -11.21 -12.10 -3.31
N THR A 195 -10.94 -10.91 -2.80
CA THR A 195 -10.71 -10.59 -1.38
C THR A 195 -11.43 -9.28 -1.05
N ALA A 196 -11.58 -8.95 0.22
CA ALA A 196 -12.05 -7.63 0.63
C ALA A 196 -10.84 -6.75 0.95
N SER A 197 -10.76 -5.57 0.32
CA SER A 197 -9.75 -4.56 0.63
C SER A 197 -10.16 -3.80 1.89
N LEU A 198 -9.33 -3.85 2.94
CA LEU A 198 -9.48 -3.10 4.18
C LEU A 198 -8.38 -2.04 4.23
N MET A 199 -8.70 -0.82 3.80
CA MET A 199 -7.77 0.30 3.76
C MET A 199 -7.37 0.73 5.18
N LYS A 200 -6.17 1.27 5.37
CA LYS A 200 -5.67 1.70 6.67
C LYS A 200 -4.77 2.93 6.56
N HIS A 201 -4.56 3.73 7.60
CA HIS A 201 -5.33 3.79 8.85
C HIS A 201 -6.16 5.07 8.85
N PHE A 202 -7.45 4.96 8.90
CA PHE A 202 -8.33 6.12 8.88
C PHE A 202 -8.40 6.75 10.28
N LEU A 203 -7.85 7.93 10.52
CA LEU A 203 -7.44 8.97 9.61
C LEU A 203 -6.14 9.62 10.12
N ALA A 204 -5.29 10.09 9.17
CA ALA A 204 -4.14 10.96 9.47
C ALA A 204 -3.18 10.37 10.53
N ASN A 205 -2.86 9.08 10.43
CA ASN A 205 -1.91 8.39 11.29
C ASN A 205 -0.49 8.52 10.72
N SER A 206 0.07 9.74 10.70
CA SER A 206 1.34 10.05 10.03
C SER A 206 2.40 10.58 11.01
N ASN A 207 2.44 10.06 12.22
CA ASN A 207 3.51 10.08 13.22
C ASN A 207 3.48 8.78 14.01
N GLU A 208 4.64 8.34 14.49
CA GLU A 208 4.76 7.13 15.29
C GLU A 208 4.98 7.44 16.77
N ASP A 209 5.79 8.46 17.06
CA ASP A 209 6.04 8.85 18.43
C ASP A 209 4.75 9.37 19.08
N GLY A 210 4.32 8.69 20.14
CA GLY A 210 3.10 9.05 20.87
C GLY A 210 1.79 8.77 20.14
N ARG A 211 1.79 8.09 18.98
CA ARG A 211 0.58 7.78 18.17
C ARG A 211 -0.55 7.18 18.96
N ASP A 212 -0.24 6.53 20.08
CA ASP A 212 -1.22 5.88 20.97
C ASP A 212 -2.22 6.86 21.59
N SER A 213 -1.91 8.17 21.62
CA SER A 213 -2.74 9.20 22.28
C SER A 213 -2.61 10.59 21.67
N THR A 214 -1.79 10.79 20.62
CA THR A 214 -1.66 12.10 19.97
C THR A 214 -2.91 12.47 19.20
N SER A 215 -3.11 13.78 19.00
CA SER A 215 -4.18 14.32 18.17
C SER A 215 -3.60 14.93 16.90
N SER A 216 -4.14 14.54 15.76
CA SER A 216 -3.86 15.14 14.46
C SER A 216 -4.87 16.26 14.26
N ASP A 217 -4.42 17.52 14.48
CA ASP A 217 -5.33 18.67 14.48
C ASP A 217 -5.27 19.42 13.16
N PHE A 218 -6.39 19.53 12.47
CA PHE A 218 -6.55 20.24 11.21
C PHE A 218 -8.04 20.48 10.91
N ASP A 219 -8.31 21.44 10.02
CA ASP A 219 -9.67 21.83 9.66
C ASP A 219 -10.38 20.81 8.73
N THR A 220 -11.68 21.00 8.54
CA THR A 220 -12.52 20.14 7.70
C THR A 220 -12.11 20.25 6.23
N ARG A 221 -11.48 21.33 5.81
CA ARG A 221 -10.97 21.50 4.47
C ARG A 221 -9.82 20.55 4.19
N LEU A 222 -8.81 20.47 5.06
CA LEU A 222 -7.73 19.51 4.95
C LEU A 222 -8.22 18.05 5.14
N PHE A 223 -9.27 17.85 5.92
CA PHE A 223 -9.93 16.54 5.98
C PHE A 223 -10.33 16.08 4.58
N HIS A 224 -11.12 16.88 3.84
CA HIS A 224 -11.67 16.47 2.56
C HIS A 224 -10.67 16.59 1.39
N GLU A 225 -9.79 17.60 1.40
CA GLU A 225 -8.88 17.88 0.30
C GLU A 225 -7.58 17.06 0.36
N TYR A 226 -7.21 16.54 1.54
CA TYR A 226 -5.91 15.90 1.75
C TYR A 226 -6.01 14.57 2.50
N TYR A 227 -6.20 14.56 3.82
CA TYR A 227 -6.05 13.35 4.64
C TYR A 227 -7.06 12.25 4.33
N ALA A 228 -8.33 12.57 4.16
CA ALA A 228 -9.38 11.60 3.89
C ALA A 228 -9.58 11.32 2.39
N TYR A 229 -8.96 12.12 1.51
CA TYR A 229 -9.16 12.03 0.07
C TYR A 229 -8.82 10.63 -0.53
N PRO A 230 -7.69 9.97 -0.20
CA PRO A 230 -7.42 8.62 -0.69
C PRO A 230 -8.45 7.58 -0.23
N PHE A 231 -8.93 7.68 1.01
CA PHE A 231 -9.98 6.80 1.53
C PHE A 231 -11.32 7.04 0.83
N TYR A 232 -11.70 8.31 0.67
CA TYR A 232 -12.90 8.68 -0.08
C TYR A 232 -12.90 8.08 -1.49
N LYS A 233 -11.81 8.24 -2.23
CA LYS A 233 -11.65 7.68 -3.57
C LYS A 233 -11.59 6.16 -3.58
N GLY A 234 -10.93 5.56 -2.61
CA GLY A 234 -10.89 4.09 -2.44
C GLY A 234 -12.28 3.49 -2.21
N ILE A 235 -13.16 4.19 -1.47
CA ILE A 235 -14.55 3.78 -1.26
C ILE A 235 -15.41 4.04 -2.50
N THR A 236 -15.42 5.28 -3.00
CA THR A 236 -16.39 5.72 -4.01
C THR A 236 -16.03 5.29 -5.43
N GLU A 237 -14.75 5.23 -5.77
CA GLU A 237 -14.25 4.87 -7.10
C GLU A 237 -13.56 3.50 -7.14
N GLY A 238 -12.82 3.15 -6.07
CA GLY A 238 -12.18 1.84 -5.92
C GLY A 238 -13.18 0.73 -5.60
N GLY A 239 -14.24 1.05 -4.86
CA GLY A 239 -15.28 0.11 -4.45
C GLY A 239 -14.97 -0.63 -3.14
N SER A 240 -13.95 -0.19 -2.37
CA SER A 240 -13.73 -0.73 -1.03
C SER A 240 -14.93 -0.51 -0.13
N ARG A 241 -15.19 -1.48 0.75
CA ARG A 241 -16.21 -1.39 1.81
C ARG A 241 -15.62 -1.79 3.16
N ALA A 242 -14.30 -1.58 3.32
CA ALA A 242 -13.66 -1.83 4.61
C ALA A 242 -12.49 -0.87 4.85
N PHE A 243 -12.34 -0.41 6.08
CA PHE A 243 -11.17 0.32 6.54
C PHE A 243 -10.92 0.14 8.04
N MET A 244 -9.71 0.43 8.46
CA MET A 244 -9.26 0.40 9.85
C MET A 244 -9.19 1.81 10.39
N ALA A 245 -9.85 2.08 11.51
CA ALA A 245 -9.73 3.34 12.24
C ALA A 245 -8.36 3.42 12.92
N ALA A 246 -7.71 4.57 12.84
CA ALA A 246 -6.37 4.81 13.36
C ALA A 246 -6.32 4.86 14.89
N TYR A 247 -5.10 4.81 15.46
CA TYR A 247 -4.89 4.95 16.91
C TYR A 247 -5.11 6.37 17.43
N ASN A 248 -4.64 7.37 16.66
CA ASN A 248 -4.64 8.77 17.04
C ASN A 248 -6.05 9.36 17.14
N SER A 249 -6.14 10.55 17.71
CA SER A 249 -7.34 11.39 17.65
C SER A 249 -7.30 12.29 16.40
N TRP A 250 -8.47 12.73 15.96
CA TRP A 250 -8.64 13.91 15.11
C TRP A 250 -9.36 14.97 15.91
N ASN A 251 -8.72 16.15 16.05
CA ASN A 251 -9.25 17.28 16.84
C ASN A 251 -9.73 16.84 18.25
N GLY A 252 -8.91 16.02 18.92
CA GLY A 252 -9.12 15.58 20.29
C GLY A 252 -10.05 14.36 20.47
N ILE A 253 -10.70 13.86 19.41
CA ILE A 253 -11.57 12.68 19.49
C ILE A 253 -10.87 11.47 18.88
N PRO A 254 -10.67 10.35 19.62
CA PRO A 254 -10.04 9.14 19.10
C PRO A 254 -10.77 8.58 17.88
N MET A 255 -10.02 8.16 16.87
CA MET A 255 -10.61 7.76 15.59
C MET A 255 -11.55 6.56 15.69
N SER A 256 -11.31 5.61 16.59
CA SER A 256 -12.16 4.42 16.77
C SER A 256 -13.59 4.74 17.28
N ILE A 257 -13.81 5.97 17.77
CA ILE A 257 -15.11 6.47 18.25
C ILE A 257 -15.54 7.79 17.59
N HIS A 258 -14.81 8.23 16.57
CA HIS A 258 -15.04 9.55 15.99
C HIS A 258 -16.37 9.62 15.21
N PRO A 259 -17.20 10.67 15.40
CA PRO A 259 -18.49 10.80 14.71
C PRO A 259 -18.41 10.75 13.17
N CYS A 260 -17.28 11.13 12.56
CA CYS A 260 -17.09 11.07 11.10
C CYS A 260 -17.20 9.65 10.54
N LEU A 261 -17.01 8.60 11.34
CA LEU A 261 -17.19 7.21 10.92
C LEU A 261 -18.64 6.97 10.45
N GLU A 262 -19.61 7.44 11.19
CA GLU A 262 -21.01 7.34 10.82
C GLU A 262 -21.43 8.45 9.85
N GLU A 263 -21.19 9.72 10.22
CA GLU A 263 -21.74 10.88 9.50
C GLU A 263 -21.14 11.08 8.12
N ILE A 264 -19.86 10.78 7.95
CA ILE A 264 -19.17 11.00 6.68
C ILE A 264 -19.02 9.68 5.94
N THR A 265 -18.32 8.69 6.54
CA THR A 265 -17.96 7.49 5.77
C THR A 265 -19.15 6.62 5.42
N ARG A 266 -20.11 6.45 6.35
CA ARG A 266 -21.32 5.66 6.06
C ARG A 266 -22.38 6.47 5.31
N LYS A 267 -22.79 7.63 5.85
CA LYS A 267 -23.93 8.37 5.29
C LYS A 267 -23.60 9.10 3.99
N GLN A 268 -22.41 9.70 3.87
CA GLN A 268 -22.07 10.49 2.68
C GLN A 268 -21.30 9.67 1.63
N TRP A 269 -20.33 8.83 2.04
CA TRP A 269 -19.54 8.04 1.11
C TRP A 269 -20.14 6.68 0.78
N GLY A 270 -21.15 6.25 1.53
CA GLY A 270 -21.85 4.98 1.30
C GLY A 270 -21.05 3.75 1.71
N ASN A 271 -20.14 3.85 2.69
CA ASN A 271 -19.45 2.67 3.24
C ASN A 271 -20.44 1.83 4.07
N ASN A 272 -20.95 0.78 3.49
CA ASN A 272 -21.86 -0.17 4.13
C ASN A 272 -21.16 -1.46 4.63
N GLY A 273 -19.84 -1.47 4.70
CA GLY A 273 -19.07 -2.63 5.10
C GLY A 273 -18.34 -2.47 6.44
N ILE A 274 -17.17 -3.08 6.55
CA ILE A 274 -16.38 -3.17 7.78
C ILE A 274 -15.78 -1.81 8.17
N ILE A 275 -15.92 -1.44 9.44
CA ILE A 275 -15.03 -0.53 10.14
C ILE A 275 -14.38 -1.34 11.26
N CYS A 276 -13.05 -1.40 11.27
CA CYS A 276 -12.26 -2.19 12.22
C CYS A 276 -11.44 -1.26 13.10
N THR A 277 -11.23 -1.60 14.38
CA THR A 277 -10.20 -0.92 15.19
C THR A 277 -8.83 -1.35 14.74
N ASP A 278 -7.80 -0.54 15.00
CA ASP A 278 -6.42 -1.02 14.97
C ASP A 278 -6.11 -1.87 16.21
N GLY A 279 -4.97 -2.57 16.21
CA GLY A 279 -4.63 -3.55 17.25
C GLY A 279 -4.41 -2.92 18.62
N GLY A 280 -5.21 -3.31 19.62
CA GLY A 280 -5.15 -2.74 20.96
C GLY A 280 -5.86 -1.39 21.14
N ALA A 281 -6.58 -0.87 20.14
CA ALA A 281 -7.19 0.46 20.22
C ALA A 281 -8.21 0.61 21.35
N LEU A 282 -8.97 -0.43 21.69
CA LEU A 282 -9.88 -0.40 22.86
C LEU A 282 -9.09 -0.16 24.16
N LYS A 283 -7.95 -0.84 24.31
CA LYS A 283 -7.07 -0.63 25.46
C LYS A 283 -6.56 0.81 25.50
N LEU A 284 -6.17 1.36 24.35
CA LEU A 284 -5.64 2.72 24.25
C LEU A 284 -6.69 3.78 24.61
N LEU A 285 -7.98 3.57 24.30
CA LEU A 285 -9.06 4.49 24.74
C LEU A 285 -9.10 4.68 26.26
N ILE A 286 -8.73 3.65 27.02
CA ILE A 286 -8.77 3.66 28.48
C ILE A 286 -7.41 4.10 29.06
N GLU A 287 -6.32 3.49 28.61
CA GLU A 287 -5.01 3.64 29.23
C GLU A 287 -4.20 4.84 28.70
N ALA A 288 -4.33 5.18 27.43
CA ALA A 288 -3.57 6.24 26.77
C ALA A 288 -4.41 7.51 26.56
N HIS A 289 -5.52 7.43 25.84
CA HIS A 289 -6.43 8.56 25.63
C HIS A 289 -7.20 8.97 26.89
N LYS A 290 -7.41 8.02 27.83
CA LYS A 290 -8.18 8.24 29.07
C LYS A 290 -9.59 8.77 28.81
N SER A 291 -10.20 8.32 27.70
CA SER A 291 -11.50 8.79 27.23
C SER A 291 -12.67 8.22 28.05
N PHE A 292 -12.48 7.07 28.69
CA PHE A 292 -13.51 6.37 29.48
C PHE A 292 -12.91 5.79 30.75
N PRO A 293 -13.70 5.70 31.83
CA PRO A 293 -13.25 5.16 33.10
C PRO A 293 -13.21 3.62 33.13
N SER A 294 -13.88 2.93 32.19
CA SER A 294 -13.90 1.46 32.12
C SER A 294 -13.87 0.93 30.69
N PHE A 295 -13.43 -0.31 30.54
CA PHE A 295 -13.43 -1.02 29.25
C PHE A 295 -14.87 -1.24 28.71
N ALA A 296 -15.85 -1.42 29.59
CA ALA A 296 -17.25 -1.58 29.18
C ALA A 296 -17.81 -0.31 28.52
N GLU A 297 -17.50 0.87 29.06
CA GLU A 297 -17.90 2.15 28.48
C GLU A 297 -17.15 2.41 27.16
N GLY A 298 -15.85 2.10 27.12
CA GLY A 298 -15.05 2.21 25.89
C GLY A 298 -15.59 1.29 24.79
N ALA A 299 -15.87 0.01 25.10
CA ALA A 299 -16.43 -0.94 24.15
C ALA A 299 -17.81 -0.50 23.64
N ALA A 300 -18.65 0.03 24.53
CA ALA A 300 -19.96 0.59 24.16
C ALA A 300 -19.82 1.77 23.21
N ALA A 301 -18.87 2.67 23.44
CA ALA A 301 -18.63 3.82 22.59
C ALA A 301 -18.15 3.39 21.19
N VAL A 302 -17.23 2.41 21.09
CA VAL A 302 -16.74 1.84 19.82
C VAL A 302 -17.89 1.25 19.01
N VAL A 303 -18.74 0.40 19.61
CA VAL A 303 -19.89 -0.21 18.92
C VAL A 303 -20.88 0.85 18.46
N LYS A 304 -21.21 1.84 19.31
CA LYS A 304 -22.13 2.95 18.97
C LYS A 304 -21.59 3.86 17.86
N ALA A 305 -20.27 3.99 17.72
CA ALA A 305 -19.62 4.66 16.60
C ALA A 305 -19.67 3.86 15.29
N THR A 306 -20.37 2.71 15.28
CA THR A 306 -20.50 1.79 14.16
C THR A 306 -19.22 1.06 13.74
N THR A 307 -18.21 1.05 14.62
CA THR A 307 -17.03 0.21 14.46
C THR A 307 -17.44 -1.23 14.76
N GLY A 308 -17.40 -2.07 13.71
CA GLY A 308 -17.98 -3.40 13.73
C GLY A 308 -17.00 -4.53 14.05
N GLN A 309 -15.70 -4.22 14.13
CA GLN A 309 -14.67 -5.21 14.45
C GLN A 309 -13.63 -4.68 15.42
N PHE A 310 -13.29 -5.50 16.39
CA PHE A 310 -12.22 -5.26 17.35
C PHE A 310 -11.00 -6.12 17.01
N LEU A 311 -9.81 -5.50 16.98
CA LEU A 311 -8.52 -6.18 17.06
C LEU A 311 -8.04 -6.26 18.52
N ASP A 312 -8.93 -6.51 19.44
CA ASP A 312 -8.74 -6.52 20.88
C ASP A 312 -9.45 -7.71 21.53
N ALA A 313 -9.15 -7.96 22.79
CA ALA A 313 -10.03 -8.72 23.67
C ALA A 313 -11.21 -7.82 24.07
N TYR A 314 -12.41 -8.11 23.63
CA TYR A 314 -13.61 -7.25 23.80
C TYR A 314 -14.82 -7.96 24.42
N VAL A 315 -14.95 -9.28 24.27
CA VAL A 315 -16.15 -10.04 24.63
C VAL A 315 -16.65 -9.79 26.07
N PRO A 316 -15.78 -9.85 27.11
CA PRO A 316 -16.23 -9.57 28.48
C PRO A 316 -16.78 -8.17 28.63
N TYR A 317 -16.16 -7.19 27.99
CA TYR A 317 -16.52 -5.78 28.11
C TYR A 317 -17.81 -5.44 27.37
N VAL A 318 -18.08 -6.06 26.23
CA VAL A 318 -19.35 -5.93 25.52
C VAL A 318 -20.49 -6.56 26.33
N LYS A 319 -20.27 -7.74 26.93
CA LYS A 319 -21.26 -8.37 27.81
C LYS A 319 -21.57 -7.50 29.04
N GLU A 320 -20.55 -6.99 29.70
CA GLU A 320 -20.68 -6.07 30.81
C GLU A 320 -21.47 -4.78 30.42
N ALA A 321 -21.16 -4.25 29.21
CA ALA A 321 -21.86 -3.08 28.68
C ALA A 321 -23.35 -3.34 28.44
N LEU A 322 -23.72 -4.53 27.97
CA LEU A 322 -25.12 -4.95 27.82
C LEU A 322 -25.80 -5.10 29.19
N GLU A 323 -25.16 -5.75 30.15
CA GLU A 323 -25.67 -5.91 31.51
C GLU A 323 -25.93 -4.56 32.22
N LYS A 324 -25.06 -3.58 31.97
CA LYS A 324 -25.18 -2.21 32.49
C LYS A 324 -26.13 -1.33 31.69
N GLY A 325 -26.73 -1.81 30.60
CA GLY A 325 -27.60 -1.01 29.73
C GLY A 325 -26.85 0.09 28.95
N LEU A 326 -25.51 0.00 28.84
CA LEU A 326 -24.69 0.90 28.05
C LEU A 326 -24.79 0.57 26.54
N LEU A 327 -25.13 -0.67 26.20
CA LEU A 327 -25.38 -1.17 24.84
C LEU A 327 -26.71 -1.87 24.76
N THR A 328 -27.29 -1.90 23.57
CA THR A 328 -28.44 -2.74 23.20
C THR A 328 -28.02 -3.71 22.08
N GLU A 329 -28.81 -4.77 21.91
CA GLU A 329 -28.61 -5.70 20.76
C GLU A 329 -28.73 -4.97 19.41
N VAL A 330 -29.58 -3.95 19.30
CA VAL A 330 -29.73 -3.12 18.10
C VAL A 330 -28.44 -2.34 17.76
N ASP A 331 -27.70 -1.87 18.77
CA ASP A 331 -26.39 -1.23 18.54
C ASP A 331 -25.40 -2.20 17.94
N ILE A 332 -25.39 -3.46 18.42
CA ILE A 332 -24.54 -4.52 17.90
C ILE A 332 -24.96 -4.87 16.46
N ASP A 333 -26.27 -5.03 16.19
CA ASP A 333 -26.79 -5.32 14.86
C ASP A 333 -26.34 -4.25 13.84
N LYS A 334 -26.42 -2.98 14.23
CA LYS A 334 -25.96 -1.87 13.41
C LYS A 334 -24.46 -1.96 13.10
N ALA A 335 -23.64 -2.30 14.09
CA ALA A 335 -22.20 -2.38 13.95
C ALA A 335 -21.75 -3.56 13.06
N ILE A 336 -22.31 -4.77 13.28
CA ILE A 336 -21.90 -5.99 12.57
C ILE A 336 -22.53 -6.14 11.18
N ARG A 337 -23.51 -5.34 10.81
CA ARG A 337 -24.16 -5.34 9.49
C ARG A 337 -23.13 -5.33 8.35
N GLY A 338 -22.11 -4.49 8.47
CA GLY A 338 -21.03 -4.38 7.50
C GLY A 338 -20.17 -5.64 7.39
N ASN A 339 -19.98 -6.36 8.50
CA ASN A 339 -19.23 -7.62 8.53
C ASN A 339 -19.97 -8.70 7.72
N ILE A 340 -21.29 -8.81 7.92
CA ILE A 340 -22.16 -9.73 7.18
C ILE A 340 -22.20 -9.37 5.70
N PHE A 341 -22.27 -8.08 5.35
CA PHE A 341 -22.23 -7.64 3.97
C PHE A 341 -20.92 -8.05 3.26
N VAL A 342 -19.78 -7.86 3.93
CA VAL A 342 -18.50 -8.29 3.37
C VAL A 342 -18.41 -9.80 3.25
N ALA A 343 -18.88 -10.57 4.24
CA ALA A 343 -18.97 -12.02 4.17
C ALA A 343 -19.81 -12.49 2.97
N LEU A 344 -20.91 -11.80 2.69
CA LEU A 344 -21.75 -12.05 1.53
C LEU A 344 -20.99 -11.78 0.22
N LYS A 345 -20.30 -10.65 0.10
CA LYS A 345 -19.53 -10.31 -1.10
C LYS A 345 -18.36 -11.27 -1.35
N LEU A 346 -17.78 -11.84 -0.30
CA LEU A 346 -16.77 -12.90 -0.38
C LEU A 346 -17.36 -14.26 -0.81
N GLY A 347 -18.69 -14.38 -0.85
CA GLY A 347 -19.40 -15.63 -1.20
C GLY A 347 -19.47 -16.64 -0.05
N LEU A 348 -19.26 -16.22 1.19
CA LEU A 348 -19.25 -17.11 2.36
C LEU A 348 -20.66 -17.50 2.80
N LEU A 349 -21.69 -16.74 2.42
CA LEU A 349 -23.09 -16.95 2.82
C LEU A 349 -23.89 -17.80 1.82
N ASP A 350 -23.36 -18.08 0.64
CA ASP A 350 -24.13 -18.75 -0.43
C ASP A 350 -24.33 -20.24 -0.14
N GLY A 351 -25.56 -20.72 -0.21
CA GLY A 351 -25.88 -22.15 -0.13
C GLY A 351 -25.36 -22.91 -1.36
N ASP A 352 -25.45 -22.29 -2.55
CA ASP A 352 -24.83 -22.74 -3.79
C ASP A 352 -23.84 -21.70 -4.29
N ASN A 353 -22.57 -22.00 -4.15
CA ASN A 353 -21.46 -21.16 -4.57
C ASN A 353 -20.90 -21.49 -5.95
N SER A 354 -21.57 -22.35 -6.74
CA SER A 354 -21.07 -22.82 -8.05
C SER A 354 -20.83 -21.66 -9.04
N ARG A 355 -21.46 -20.51 -8.81
CA ARG A 355 -21.30 -19.28 -9.62
C ARG A 355 -20.15 -18.38 -9.21
N ASN A 356 -19.49 -18.67 -8.09
CA ASN A 356 -18.36 -17.89 -7.64
C ASN A 356 -17.08 -18.35 -8.37
N PRO A 357 -16.54 -17.56 -9.32
CA PRO A 357 -15.40 -17.99 -10.13
C PRO A 357 -14.13 -18.17 -9.31
N TYR A 358 -14.01 -17.46 -8.20
CA TYR A 358 -12.82 -17.50 -7.36
C TYR A 358 -12.66 -18.79 -6.55
N LEU A 359 -13.70 -19.62 -6.49
CA LEU A 359 -13.65 -20.93 -5.84
C LEU A 359 -12.89 -22.00 -6.65
N SER A 360 -12.55 -21.72 -7.90
CA SER A 360 -11.72 -22.61 -8.72
C SER A 360 -10.22 -22.52 -8.38
N ILE A 361 -9.79 -21.39 -7.82
CA ILE A 361 -8.38 -21.15 -7.51
C ILE A 361 -7.88 -22.17 -6.48
N GLY A 362 -6.79 -22.91 -6.80
CA GLY A 362 -6.19 -23.89 -5.90
C GLY A 362 -6.98 -25.21 -5.73
N LYS A 363 -8.10 -25.40 -6.44
CA LYS A 363 -8.86 -26.67 -6.36
C LYS A 363 -8.14 -27.85 -6.99
N ASN A 364 -7.33 -27.60 -8.01
CA ASN A 364 -6.59 -28.64 -8.69
C ASN A 364 -5.19 -28.76 -8.07
N SER A 365 -4.92 -29.85 -7.36
CA SER A 365 -3.65 -30.12 -6.70
C SER A 365 -2.45 -30.25 -7.65
N THR A 366 -2.70 -30.38 -8.97
CA THR A 366 -1.66 -30.44 -10.01
C THR A 366 -1.28 -29.06 -10.57
N GLU A 367 -2.03 -28.00 -10.22
CA GLU A 367 -1.72 -26.64 -10.66
C GLU A 367 -0.47 -26.12 -9.93
N THR A 368 0.36 -25.39 -10.68
CA THR A 368 1.48 -24.64 -10.09
C THR A 368 0.94 -23.58 -9.14
N PRO A 369 1.38 -23.53 -7.88
CA PRO A 369 0.95 -22.49 -6.95
C PRO A 369 1.15 -21.08 -7.51
N PRO A 370 0.25 -20.11 -7.27
CA PRO A 370 0.32 -18.76 -7.86
C PRO A 370 1.68 -18.07 -7.67
N PHE A 371 2.30 -18.22 -6.49
CA PHE A 371 3.60 -17.64 -6.15
C PHE A 371 4.80 -18.33 -6.83
N MET A 372 4.60 -19.50 -7.48
CA MET A 372 5.65 -20.25 -8.19
C MET A 372 5.59 -20.09 -9.70
N THR A 373 4.59 -19.41 -10.23
CA THR A 373 4.40 -19.24 -11.66
C THR A 373 5.49 -18.35 -12.29
N ALA A 374 5.78 -18.57 -13.58
CA ALA A 374 6.67 -17.71 -14.35
C ALA A 374 6.14 -16.26 -14.41
N GLU A 375 4.81 -16.10 -14.40
CA GLU A 375 4.13 -14.81 -14.41
C GLU A 375 4.40 -14.02 -13.12
N ALA A 376 4.26 -14.64 -11.94
CA ALA A 376 4.57 -14.01 -10.65
C ALA A 376 6.03 -13.56 -10.58
N ARG A 377 6.97 -14.39 -11.06
CA ARG A 377 8.40 -14.03 -11.13
C ARG A 377 8.64 -12.84 -12.06
N ARG A 378 8.04 -12.86 -13.25
CA ARG A 378 8.15 -11.77 -14.22
C ARG A 378 7.56 -10.49 -13.67
N LEU A 379 6.39 -10.56 -13.03
CA LEU A 379 5.75 -9.40 -12.40
C LEU A 379 6.62 -8.81 -11.28
N ALA A 380 7.15 -9.62 -10.37
CA ALA A 380 8.03 -9.15 -9.30
C ALA A 380 9.26 -8.43 -9.85
N ARG A 381 9.90 -8.97 -10.90
CA ARG A 381 11.06 -8.36 -11.57
C ARG A 381 10.69 -7.05 -12.28
N GLU A 382 9.59 -7.04 -13.03
CA GLU A 382 9.10 -5.85 -13.75
C GLU A 382 8.79 -4.70 -12.78
N VAL A 383 8.02 -5.00 -11.73
CA VAL A 383 7.66 -4.01 -10.69
C VAL A 383 8.91 -3.44 -10.04
N THR A 384 9.87 -4.31 -9.69
CA THR A 384 11.13 -3.88 -9.09
C THR A 384 11.91 -2.95 -10.02
N ALA A 385 12.11 -3.34 -11.27
CA ALA A 385 12.83 -2.52 -12.25
C ALA A 385 12.14 -1.16 -12.49
N LYS A 386 10.79 -1.15 -12.56
CA LYS A 386 10.00 0.07 -12.76
C LYS A 386 9.92 0.97 -11.51
N SER A 387 10.19 0.45 -10.31
CA SER A 387 10.23 1.22 -9.07
C SER A 387 11.57 1.94 -8.86
N VAL A 388 12.61 1.55 -9.58
CA VAL A 388 13.94 2.17 -9.46
C VAL A 388 13.90 3.62 -9.93
N VAL A 389 14.35 4.54 -9.06
CA VAL A 389 14.45 5.97 -9.36
C VAL A 389 15.92 6.34 -9.61
N LEU A 390 16.23 6.79 -10.82
CA LEU A 390 17.55 7.34 -11.14
C LEU A 390 17.60 8.79 -10.68
N LEU A 391 18.30 9.04 -9.55
CA LEU A 391 18.37 10.37 -8.94
C LEU A 391 19.48 11.23 -9.56
N LYS A 392 20.56 10.62 -9.99
CA LYS A 392 21.70 11.33 -10.62
C LYS A 392 22.44 10.42 -11.60
N ASN A 393 22.89 10.98 -12.73
CA ASN A 393 23.76 10.26 -13.68
C ASN A 393 24.66 11.22 -14.47
N LYS A 394 25.92 11.24 -14.15
CA LYS A 394 26.97 11.95 -14.93
C LYS A 394 27.51 11.04 -16.03
N LYS A 395 26.65 10.39 -16.81
CA LYS A 395 26.98 9.48 -17.92
C LYS A 395 27.75 8.21 -17.50
N LEU A 396 27.67 7.79 -16.24
CA LEU A 396 28.24 6.51 -15.78
C LEU A 396 27.29 5.34 -16.08
N LEU A 397 26.00 5.55 -16.01
CA LEU A 397 24.96 4.58 -16.31
C LEU A 397 24.34 4.84 -17.70
N PRO A 398 23.88 3.79 -18.43
CA PRO A 398 23.96 2.38 -18.07
C PRO A 398 25.38 1.81 -18.22
N LEU A 399 25.69 0.80 -17.41
CA LEU A 399 26.95 0.06 -17.50
C LEU A 399 26.96 -0.83 -18.74
N ASP A 400 28.12 -0.91 -19.40
CA ASP A 400 28.36 -1.86 -20.50
C ASP A 400 28.98 -3.15 -19.95
N ALA A 401 28.17 -4.17 -19.73
CA ALA A 401 28.62 -5.46 -19.21
C ALA A 401 29.70 -6.12 -20.07
N GLY A 402 29.78 -5.77 -21.37
CA GLY A 402 30.79 -6.28 -22.29
C GLY A 402 32.20 -5.73 -22.04
N LYS A 403 32.31 -4.54 -21.43
CA LYS A 403 33.58 -3.85 -21.16
C LYS A 403 34.12 -4.06 -19.76
N LEU A 404 33.27 -4.45 -18.79
CA LEU A 404 33.67 -4.61 -17.41
C LEU A 404 34.38 -5.96 -17.18
N ARG A 405 35.53 -5.90 -16.50
CA ARG A 405 36.29 -7.07 -16.05
C ARG A 405 36.13 -7.33 -14.58
N LYS A 406 36.05 -6.26 -13.77
CA LYS A 406 35.92 -6.33 -12.32
C LYS A 406 34.90 -5.34 -11.83
N ILE A 407 33.98 -5.80 -10.97
CA ILE A 407 32.96 -4.98 -10.34
C ILE A 407 33.05 -5.17 -8.83
N ALA A 408 33.18 -4.08 -8.08
CA ALA A 408 33.05 -4.12 -6.63
C ALA A 408 31.58 -3.89 -6.23
N VAL A 409 31.03 -4.78 -5.41
CA VAL A 409 29.68 -4.67 -4.83
C VAL A 409 29.84 -4.58 -3.33
N ILE A 410 29.53 -3.41 -2.76
CA ILE A 410 29.97 -3.01 -1.41
C ILE A 410 28.74 -2.57 -0.60
N GLY A 411 28.80 -2.79 0.69
CA GLY A 411 27.85 -2.23 1.66
C GLY A 411 26.89 -3.23 2.30
N PRO A 412 26.25 -2.83 3.40
CA PRO A 412 25.46 -3.73 4.25
C PRO A 412 24.22 -4.31 3.57
N TYR A 413 23.75 -3.70 2.48
CA TYR A 413 22.56 -4.16 1.74
C TYR A 413 22.88 -4.77 0.39
N SER A 414 24.16 -5.07 0.12
CA SER A 414 24.61 -5.63 -1.15
C SER A 414 24.25 -7.11 -1.36
N ASP A 415 24.30 -7.92 -0.32
CA ASP A 415 24.05 -9.39 -0.38
C ASP A 415 22.96 -9.87 0.58
N LYS A 416 21.95 -9.07 0.81
CA LYS A 416 20.77 -9.47 1.57
C LYS A 416 19.54 -8.70 1.12
N ILE A 417 18.37 -9.33 1.21
CA ILE A 417 17.07 -8.67 1.11
C ILE A 417 16.56 -8.50 2.53
N VAL A 418 16.34 -7.26 2.94
CA VAL A 418 15.78 -6.96 4.24
C VAL A 418 14.27 -6.79 4.07
N GLN A 419 13.51 -7.60 4.78
CA GLN A 419 12.06 -7.55 4.78
C GLN A 419 11.57 -6.63 5.90
N ASP A 420 10.50 -5.88 5.64
CA ASP A 420 9.83 -5.07 6.65
C ASP A 420 8.84 -5.88 7.50
N TRP A 421 8.11 -5.20 8.40
CA TRP A 421 7.15 -5.84 9.29
C TRP A 421 6.04 -6.59 8.56
N TYR A 422 5.63 -6.09 7.40
CA TYR A 422 4.46 -6.55 6.65
C TYR A 422 4.81 -7.36 5.39
N SER A 423 6.05 -7.82 5.30
CA SER A 423 6.46 -8.76 4.25
C SER A 423 6.01 -10.18 4.53
N GLY A 424 5.58 -10.89 3.50
CA GLY A 424 5.43 -12.34 3.49
C GLY A 424 6.78 -13.07 3.43
N THR A 425 6.76 -14.37 3.14
CA THR A 425 7.96 -15.17 2.88
C THR A 425 8.02 -15.50 1.40
N PRO A 426 9.02 -14.97 0.66
CA PRO A 426 9.14 -15.31 -0.75
C PRO A 426 9.62 -16.75 -0.96
N PRO A 427 9.27 -17.39 -2.08
CA PRO A 427 9.76 -18.74 -2.42
C PRO A 427 11.26 -18.76 -2.76
N TYR A 428 11.83 -17.62 -3.11
CA TYR A 428 13.25 -17.40 -3.39
C TYR A 428 13.58 -15.90 -3.27
N GLU A 429 14.86 -15.59 -3.15
CA GLU A 429 15.37 -14.23 -3.09
C GLU A 429 16.54 -14.05 -4.04
N THR A 430 16.59 -12.89 -4.74
CA THR A 430 17.73 -12.49 -5.55
C THR A 430 18.31 -11.19 -4.99
N THR A 431 19.42 -11.29 -4.26
CA THR A 431 20.13 -10.15 -3.68
C THR A 431 20.76 -9.27 -4.78
N ILE A 432 21.14 -8.03 -4.46
CA ILE A 432 21.80 -7.12 -5.40
C ILE A 432 23.05 -7.76 -5.97
N LEU A 433 23.89 -8.36 -5.10
CA LEU A 433 25.09 -9.09 -5.51
C LEU A 433 24.77 -10.22 -6.49
N SER A 434 23.74 -11.02 -6.19
CA SER A 434 23.31 -12.12 -7.07
C SER A 434 22.76 -11.62 -8.40
N GLY A 435 21.96 -10.55 -8.39
CA GLY A 435 21.42 -9.93 -9.61
C GLY A 435 22.51 -9.36 -10.52
N ILE A 436 23.53 -8.73 -9.94
CA ILE A 436 24.70 -8.25 -10.70
C ILE A 436 25.46 -9.43 -11.32
N ARG A 437 25.69 -10.51 -10.56
CA ARG A 437 26.31 -11.75 -11.09
C ARG A 437 25.53 -12.31 -12.28
N ASN A 438 24.20 -12.29 -12.20
CA ASN A 438 23.32 -12.79 -13.26
C ASN A 438 23.34 -11.90 -14.53
N ALA A 439 23.71 -10.61 -14.40
CA ALA A 439 23.66 -9.64 -15.49
C ALA A 439 24.97 -9.50 -16.27
N VAL A 440 26.09 -9.96 -15.72
CA VAL A 440 27.41 -9.85 -16.35
C VAL A 440 27.77 -11.11 -17.11
N LYS A 441 28.76 -10.99 -18.05
CA LYS A 441 29.27 -12.13 -18.81
C LYS A 441 30.13 -13.04 -17.92
N GLU A 442 30.25 -14.30 -18.33
CA GLU A 442 31.18 -15.24 -17.74
C GLU A 442 32.62 -14.68 -17.78
N GLY A 443 33.38 -14.84 -16.68
CA GLY A 443 34.71 -14.31 -16.50
C GLY A 443 34.82 -12.89 -15.96
N THR A 444 33.71 -12.17 -15.76
CA THR A 444 33.72 -10.92 -14.99
C THR A 444 33.89 -11.23 -13.50
N GLU A 445 34.93 -10.68 -12.88
CA GLU A 445 35.22 -10.84 -11.45
C GLU A 445 34.32 -9.91 -10.63
N ILE A 446 33.61 -10.47 -9.65
CA ILE A 446 32.82 -9.70 -8.69
C ILE A 446 33.51 -9.74 -7.33
N ILE A 447 33.94 -8.57 -6.84
CA ILE A 447 34.59 -8.40 -5.54
C ILE A 447 33.53 -7.88 -4.57
N HIS A 448 33.27 -8.61 -3.49
CA HIS A 448 32.26 -8.24 -2.50
C HIS A 448 32.90 -7.83 -1.18
N ALA A 449 32.36 -6.75 -0.56
CA ALA A 449 32.70 -6.33 0.79
C ALA A 449 31.45 -5.76 1.48
N GLU A 450 31.04 -6.35 2.59
CA GLU A 450 29.86 -5.88 3.34
C GLU A 450 30.14 -4.54 4.04
N ASP A 451 31.37 -4.32 4.48
CA ASP A 451 31.83 -3.13 5.18
C ASP A 451 33.30 -2.80 4.87
N ASN A 452 33.88 -1.82 5.57
CA ASN A 452 35.30 -1.47 5.43
C ASN A 452 36.19 -2.00 6.56
N ARG A 453 35.81 -3.05 7.27
CA ARG A 453 36.69 -3.69 8.25
C ARG A 453 37.99 -4.10 7.58
N MET A 454 39.13 -3.78 8.18
CA MET A 454 40.46 -4.03 7.63
C MET A 454 40.71 -3.43 6.22
N GLY A 455 39.97 -2.38 5.83
CA GLY A 455 40.07 -1.72 4.54
C GLY A 455 39.56 -2.55 3.36
N GLN A 456 38.63 -3.49 3.59
CA GLN A 456 38.12 -4.39 2.54
C GLN A 456 37.37 -3.64 1.45
N ALA A 457 36.50 -2.68 1.81
CA ALA A 457 35.76 -1.89 0.84
C ALA A 457 36.66 -1.03 -0.04
N GLU A 458 37.67 -0.34 0.55
CA GLU A 458 38.63 0.45 -0.20
C GLU A 458 39.45 -0.41 -1.17
N LYS A 459 39.93 -1.58 -0.72
CA LYS A 459 40.68 -2.52 -1.56
C LYS A 459 39.82 -3.06 -2.71
N ALA A 460 38.55 -3.44 -2.42
CA ALA A 460 37.62 -3.92 -3.43
C ALA A 460 37.35 -2.84 -4.49
N ALA A 461 37.08 -1.60 -4.04
CA ALA A 461 36.82 -0.47 -4.92
C ALA A 461 38.04 -0.13 -5.80
N ALA A 462 39.24 -0.04 -5.21
CA ALA A 462 40.45 0.29 -5.92
C ALA A 462 40.83 -0.76 -6.98
N ALA A 463 40.46 -2.02 -6.78
CA ALA A 463 40.75 -3.12 -7.72
C ALA A 463 39.74 -3.25 -8.86
N ALA A 464 38.61 -2.53 -8.83
CA ALA A 464 37.49 -2.70 -9.76
C ALA A 464 37.40 -1.59 -10.81
N ASP A 465 36.80 -1.91 -11.96
CA ASP A 465 36.50 -0.95 -13.03
C ASP A 465 35.36 0.02 -12.58
N VAL A 466 34.45 -0.49 -11.75
CA VAL A 466 33.30 0.25 -11.17
C VAL A 466 32.98 -0.28 -9.77
N ALA A 467 32.59 0.61 -8.86
CA ALA A 467 32.14 0.26 -7.52
C ALA A 467 30.66 0.60 -7.34
N ILE A 468 29.87 -0.34 -6.84
CA ILE A 468 28.44 -0.21 -6.53
C ILE A 468 28.31 -0.28 -5.02
N VAL A 469 27.91 0.82 -4.38
CA VAL A 469 27.79 0.94 -2.92
C VAL A 469 26.32 0.93 -2.53
N CYS A 470 25.91 -0.11 -1.78
CA CYS A 470 24.53 -0.37 -1.38
C CYS A 470 24.36 -0.05 0.13
N VAL A 471 23.80 1.12 0.43
CA VAL A 471 23.57 1.63 1.79
C VAL A 471 22.16 2.17 1.93
N GLY A 472 21.69 2.37 3.17
CA GLY A 472 20.33 2.85 3.42
C GLY A 472 19.90 2.65 4.87
N ASN A 473 18.66 2.16 5.09
CA ASN A 473 18.11 1.90 6.41
C ASN A 473 17.78 0.41 6.63
N HIS A 474 17.58 0.06 7.91
CA HIS A 474 16.98 -1.22 8.28
C HIS A 474 15.48 -1.04 8.58
N PRO A 475 14.57 -1.57 7.78
CA PRO A 475 13.14 -1.21 7.83
C PRO A 475 12.42 -1.60 9.13
N TYR A 476 12.94 -2.54 9.92
CA TYR A 476 12.36 -2.86 11.23
C TYR A 476 13.39 -2.84 12.38
N GLY A 477 14.64 -2.49 12.12
CA GLY A 477 15.69 -2.38 13.14
C GLY A 477 16.01 -3.69 13.87
N THR A 478 16.57 -3.57 15.06
CA THR A 478 16.79 -4.72 15.94
C THR A 478 15.62 -4.90 16.90
N ARG A 479 15.23 -6.15 17.17
CA ARG A 479 14.05 -6.52 17.97
C ARG A 479 14.06 -6.08 19.44
N ALA A 480 15.19 -5.58 19.95
CA ALA A 480 15.37 -5.42 21.39
C ALA A 480 14.44 -4.37 22.04
N ASP A 481 13.99 -3.38 21.27
CA ASP A 481 13.07 -2.37 21.76
C ASP A 481 12.12 -1.89 20.64
N TRP A 482 10.84 -2.15 20.80
CA TRP A 482 9.80 -1.77 19.85
C TRP A 482 9.69 -0.25 19.65
N LYS A 483 9.90 0.53 20.71
CA LYS A 483 9.73 2.00 20.72
C LYS A 483 11.05 2.78 20.61
N PHE A 484 12.15 2.13 20.25
CA PHE A 484 13.45 2.77 20.18
C PHE A 484 14.26 2.33 18.97
N SER A 485 14.91 3.26 18.27
CA SER A 485 15.93 2.98 17.28
C SER A 485 17.29 3.54 17.72
N PRO A 486 18.35 2.70 17.74
CA PRO A 486 19.70 3.18 18.03
C PRO A 486 20.27 4.07 16.91
N VAL A 487 19.68 4.01 15.70
CA VAL A 487 20.05 4.82 14.55
C VAL A 487 19.03 5.94 14.39
N PRO A 488 19.39 7.22 14.64
CA PRO A 488 18.43 8.32 14.63
C PRO A 488 17.69 8.55 13.30
N SER A 489 18.27 8.10 12.18
CA SER A 489 17.69 8.21 10.85
C SER A 489 16.87 6.99 10.43
N ASP A 490 16.83 5.92 11.23
CA ASP A 490 15.97 4.77 10.97
C ASP A 490 14.61 4.97 11.63
N GLY A 491 13.56 4.94 10.79
CA GLY A 491 12.17 4.92 11.21
C GLY A 491 11.56 3.56 10.97
N ARG A 492 10.50 3.28 11.68
CA ARG A 492 9.67 2.08 11.52
C ARG A 492 8.38 2.26 12.28
N GLU A 493 7.51 1.28 12.24
CA GLU A 493 6.35 1.29 13.13
C GLU A 493 6.77 1.48 14.60
N ALA A 494 6.10 2.39 15.28
CA ALA A 494 6.32 2.89 16.65
C ALA A 494 7.55 3.80 16.84
N VAL A 495 8.28 4.19 15.79
CA VAL A 495 9.47 5.06 15.90
C VAL A 495 9.56 6.04 14.72
N ASP A 496 9.43 7.33 14.99
CA ASP A 496 9.74 8.38 14.04
C ASP A 496 11.24 8.67 13.95
N ARG A 497 11.68 9.07 12.75
CA ARG A 497 13.07 9.44 12.48
C ARG A 497 13.44 10.75 13.16
N LYS A 498 14.60 10.79 13.82
CA LYS A 498 15.15 11.98 14.49
C LYS A 498 16.21 12.69 13.65
N SER A 499 16.62 12.06 12.55
CA SER A 499 17.58 12.59 11.60
C SER A 499 17.18 12.14 10.18
N LEU A 500 17.55 12.92 9.17
CA LEU A 500 17.43 12.52 7.77
C LEU A 500 18.79 12.24 7.12
N MET A 501 19.87 12.20 7.92
CA MET A 501 21.22 11.92 7.42
C MET A 501 21.37 10.43 7.08
N LEU A 502 22.09 10.14 6.00
CA LEU A 502 22.46 8.77 5.63
C LEU A 502 23.56 8.25 6.59
N PRO A 503 23.31 7.20 7.38
CA PRO A 503 24.27 6.72 8.37
C PRO A 503 25.60 6.28 7.76
N ASP A 504 25.55 5.61 6.60
CA ASP A 504 26.71 5.01 5.93
C ASP A 504 27.32 5.92 4.85
N GLU A 505 27.06 7.24 4.86
CA GLU A 505 27.61 8.15 3.85
C GLU A 505 29.15 8.18 3.89
N ASP A 506 29.78 7.92 5.04
CA ASP A 506 31.23 7.83 5.15
C ASP A 506 31.81 6.62 4.39
N LEU A 507 31.09 5.50 4.31
CA LEU A 507 31.48 4.38 3.45
C LEU A 507 31.43 4.80 1.99
N VAL A 508 30.43 5.57 1.58
CA VAL A 508 30.32 6.11 0.20
C VAL A 508 31.51 7.01 -0.12
N LYS A 509 31.91 7.89 0.82
CA LYS A 509 33.10 8.78 0.68
C LYS A 509 34.38 7.99 0.50
N LEU A 510 34.59 6.95 1.31
CA LEU A 510 35.76 6.07 1.23
C LEU A 510 35.84 5.35 -0.12
N VAL A 511 34.73 4.78 -0.57
CA VAL A 511 34.67 4.06 -1.85
C VAL A 511 34.88 5.01 -3.01
N LEU A 512 34.26 6.18 -3.02
CA LEU A 512 34.44 7.19 -4.08
C LEU A 512 35.89 7.67 -4.16
N LYS A 513 36.58 7.83 -3.03
CA LYS A 513 37.99 8.18 -3.00
C LYS A 513 38.87 7.09 -3.64
N ALA A 514 38.52 5.82 -3.43
CA ALA A 514 39.25 4.68 -3.99
C ALA A 514 38.92 4.41 -5.47
N ASN A 515 37.69 4.71 -5.89
CA ASN A 515 37.23 4.51 -7.26
C ASN A 515 36.28 5.64 -7.70
N PRO A 516 36.69 6.51 -8.67
CA PRO A 516 35.85 7.60 -9.15
C PRO A 516 34.60 7.13 -9.91
N ASN A 517 34.57 5.87 -10.41
CA ASN A 517 33.42 5.27 -11.05
C ASN A 517 32.50 4.60 -10.00
N THR A 518 32.06 5.37 -9.01
CA THR A 518 31.21 4.87 -7.94
C THR A 518 29.73 5.16 -8.23
N ILE A 519 28.89 4.14 -8.05
CA ILE A 519 27.44 4.20 -8.11
C ILE A 519 26.92 4.04 -6.68
N LEU A 520 26.17 5.02 -6.18
CA LEU A 520 25.43 4.90 -4.92
C LEU A 520 24.07 4.28 -5.20
N VAL A 521 23.78 3.15 -4.59
CA VAL A 521 22.47 2.52 -4.53
C VAL A 521 21.90 2.74 -3.11
N LEU A 522 20.92 3.63 -3.03
CA LEU A 522 20.15 3.83 -1.80
C LEU A 522 19.06 2.77 -1.72
N VAL A 523 19.23 1.83 -0.80
CA VAL A 523 18.23 0.81 -0.45
C VAL A 523 17.47 1.33 0.76
N SER A 524 16.38 2.07 0.53
CA SER A 524 15.76 2.81 1.61
C SER A 524 14.24 2.93 1.53
N SER A 525 13.63 3.00 2.71
CA SER A 525 12.18 3.16 2.91
C SER A 525 11.69 4.61 2.80
N PHE A 526 12.61 5.59 2.76
CA PHE A 526 12.30 7.01 2.85
C PHE A 526 13.42 7.91 2.30
N PRO A 527 13.17 9.24 2.16
CA PRO A 527 14.16 10.23 1.74
C PRO A 527 15.33 10.39 2.74
N TYR A 528 16.49 10.79 2.21
CA TYR A 528 17.68 11.19 2.97
C TYR A 528 18.20 12.55 2.52
N THR A 529 18.84 13.29 3.42
CA THR A 529 19.57 14.54 3.13
C THR A 529 21.00 14.23 2.67
N ILE A 530 21.13 13.66 1.47
CA ILE A 530 22.40 13.22 0.87
C ILE A 530 23.08 14.32 0.05
N ASN A 531 23.17 15.54 0.59
CA ASN A 531 23.71 16.70 -0.13
C ASN A 531 25.14 16.45 -0.64
N TRP A 532 26.02 15.88 0.21
CA TRP A 532 27.40 15.58 -0.19
C TRP A 532 27.44 14.55 -1.32
N SER A 533 26.71 13.45 -1.20
CA SER A 533 26.64 12.42 -2.24
C SER A 533 26.07 12.97 -3.54
N GLN A 534 25.04 13.83 -3.46
CA GLN A 534 24.47 14.50 -4.64
C GLN A 534 25.51 15.38 -5.36
N GLU A 535 26.38 16.05 -4.63
CA GLU A 535 27.43 16.87 -5.24
C GLU A 535 28.53 16.00 -5.89
N HIS A 536 29.02 14.99 -5.21
CA HIS A 536 30.27 14.29 -5.53
C HIS A 536 30.10 12.98 -6.30
N VAL A 537 29.13 12.13 -5.93
CA VAL A 537 28.95 10.81 -6.54
C VAL A 537 28.44 10.93 -7.99
N PRO A 538 29.03 10.25 -8.97
CA PRO A 538 28.65 10.40 -10.38
C PRO A 538 27.29 9.80 -10.74
N ALA A 539 26.84 8.74 -10.05
CA ALA A 539 25.52 8.14 -10.26
C ALA A 539 24.87 7.72 -8.94
N ILE A 540 23.59 8.04 -8.79
CA ILE A 540 22.79 7.73 -7.61
C ILE A 540 21.48 7.12 -8.05
N VAL A 541 21.15 5.97 -7.47
CA VAL A 541 19.95 5.20 -7.73
C VAL A 541 19.24 4.92 -6.41
N HIS A 542 17.93 5.09 -6.36
CA HIS A 542 17.10 4.72 -5.21
C HIS A 542 16.24 3.49 -5.53
N ILE A 543 16.19 2.54 -4.60
CA ILE A 543 15.33 1.37 -4.61
C ILE A 543 14.86 1.09 -3.19
N THR A 544 13.62 0.61 -3.04
CA THR A 544 13.11 0.20 -1.72
C THR A 544 13.47 -1.23 -1.37
N HIS A 545 13.24 -1.61 -0.11
CA HIS A 545 13.41 -2.96 0.40
C HIS A 545 12.38 -3.96 -0.15
N CYS A 546 12.49 -5.16 0.28
CA CYS A 546 11.60 -6.32 0.20
C CYS A 546 11.70 -7.12 -1.08
N SER A 547 11.35 -6.66 -2.23
CA SER A 547 11.17 -7.47 -3.44
C SER A 547 12.06 -8.72 -3.57
N GLN A 548 11.45 -9.89 -3.81
CA GLN A 548 12.19 -11.14 -4.06
C GLN A 548 13.10 -11.08 -5.31
N GLU A 549 12.85 -10.13 -6.21
CA GLU A 549 13.63 -9.86 -7.44
C GLU A 549 14.46 -8.57 -7.34
N GLN A 550 14.77 -8.10 -6.13
CA GLN A 550 15.48 -6.83 -5.90
C GLN A 550 16.75 -6.71 -6.72
N GLY A 551 17.58 -7.74 -6.71
CA GLY A 551 18.85 -7.73 -7.44
C GLY A 551 18.68 -7.78 -8.95
N ASN A 552 17.81 -8.64 -9.48
CA ASN A 552 17.58 -8.73 -10.92
C ASN A 552 16.94 -7.47 -11.47
N GLY A 553 15.93 -6.92 -10.79
CA GLY A 553 15.26 -5.68 -11.20
C GLY A 553 16.21 -4.48 -11.21
N LEU A 554 17.05 -4.34 -10.18
CA LEU A 554 18.08 -3.31 -10.13
C LEU A 554 19.13 -3.50 -11.22
N ALA A 555 19.63 -4.71 -11.42
CA ALA A 555 20.61 -5.01 -12.45
C ALA A 555 20.08 -4.72 -13.88
N ASP A 556 18.81 -5.01 -14.15
CA ASP A 556 18.17 -4.67 -15.43
C ASP A 556 18.24 -3.15 -15.71
N VAL A 557 18.17 -2.32 -14.68
CA VAL A 557 18.36 -0.87 -14.80
C VAL A 557 19.84 -0.52 -14.94
N LEU A 558 20.69 -0.98 -14.02
CA LEU A 558 22.13 -0.61 -14.03
C LEU A 558 22.82 -0.96 -15.34
N PHE A 559 22.47 -2.09 -15.97
CA PHE A 559 23.03 -2.53 -17.25
C PHE A 559 22.19 -2.12 -18.47
N GLY A 560 21.17 -1.30 -18.28
CA GLY A 560 20.39 -0.69 -19.35
C GLY A 560 19.47 -1.62 -20.12
N LYS A 561 19.14 -2.79 -19.58
CA LYS A 561 18.08 -3.65 -20.13
C LYS A 561 16.70 -3.00 -19.96
N VAL A 562 16.51 -2.31 -18.83
CA VAL A 562 15.36 -1.44 -18.57
C VAL A 562 15.85 0.00 -18.49
N ASN A 563 15.20 0.90 -19.21
CA ASN A 563 15.44 2.33 -19.13
C ASN A 563 14.64 2.86 -17.92
N PRO A 564 15.28 3.45 -16.88
CA PRO A 564 14.58 3.91 -15.68
C PRO A 564 13.56 5.00 -16.00
N ALA A 565 12.41 4.90 -15.36
CA ALA A 565 11.32 5.86 -15.43
C ALA A 565 10.56 5.98 -14.08
N GLY A 566 11.14 5.43 -13.01
CA GLY A 566 10.64 5.66 -11.65
C GLY A 566 10.72 7.12 -11.25
N ARG A 567 9.80 7.57 -10.41
CA ARG A 567 9.73 8.96 -9.94
C ARG A 567 9.61 8.99 -8.42
N THR A 568 10.19 10.02 -7.80
CA THR A 568 9.99 10.29 -6.37
C THR A 568 8.52 10.51 -6.07
N VAL A 569 8.08 10.00 -4.94
CA VAL A 569 6.70 10.14 -4.46
C VAL A 569 6.60 11.08 -3.25
N GLN A 570 7.73 11.66 -2.88
CA GLN A 570 7.85 12.57 -1.74
C GLN A 570 8.94 13.61 -2.04
N THR A 571 8.76 14.81 -1.51
CA THR A 571 9.77 15.86 -1.57
C THR A 571 10.95 15.50 -0.67
N TRP A 572 12.17 15.52 -1.20
CA TRP A 572 13.41 15.33 -0.45
C TRP A 572 13.97 16.69 -0.06
N VAL A 573 13.85 17.05 1.20
CA VAL A 573 14.41 18.32 1.72
C VAL A 573 15.93 18.26 1.83
N LYS A 574 16.59 19.41 1.86
CA LYS A 574 18.05 19.50 2.04
C LYS A 574 18.47 19.40 3.50
N ASP A 575 17.61 19.82 4.41
CA ASP A 575 17.85 19.78 5.85
C ASP A 575 16.57 19.45 6.61
N ILE A 576 16.68 18.78 7.75
CA ILE A 576 15.54 18.48 8.62
C ILE A 576 14.91 19.74 9.21
N THR A 577 15.69 20.82 9.33
CA THR A 577 15.22 22.14 9.81
C THR A 577 14.36 22.88 8.80
N ASP A 578 14.30 22.41 7.54
CA ASP A 578 13.39 22.93 6.53
C ASP A 578 11.93 22.48 6.76
N LEU A 579 11.71 21.58 7.73
CA LEU A 579 10.40 20.99 8.02
C LEU A 579 9.81 21.63 9.30
N PRO A 580 8.51 21.94 9.33
CA PRO A 580 7.81 22.32 10.56
C PRO A 580 7.77 21.18 11.56
N ASP A 581 7.26 21.43 12.79
CA ASP A 581 7.11 20.39 13.81
C ASP A 581 6.32 19.18 13.26
N ILE A 582 6.75 17.95 13.53
CA ILE A 582 6.09 16.75 12.99
C ILE A 582 4.62 16.66 13.41
N MET A 583 4.25 17.24 14.56
CA MET A 583 2.88 17.29 15.06
C MET A 583 2.05 18.43 14.46
N ASP A 584 2.64 19.31 13.66
CA ASP A 584 1.88 20.27 12.87
C ASP A 584 1.23 19.54 11.68
N TYR A 585 -0.05 19.25 11.77
CA TYR A 585 -0.82 18.58 10.73
C TYR A 585 -1.39 19.53 9.67
N ASP A 586 -1.22 20.83 9.84
CA ASP A 586 -1.54 21.78 8.78
C ASP A 586 -0.42 21.84 7.74
N ILE A 587 -0.60 21.12 6.64
CA ILE A 587 0.40 21.05 5.57
C ILE A 587 0.68 22.41 4.91
N ARG A 588 -0.23 23.39 5.07
CA ARG A 588 -0.07 24.76 4.55
C ARG A 588 1.12 25.48 5.19
N ASN A 589 1.56 25.04 6.37
CA ASN A 589 2.72 25.55 7.08
C ASN A 589 4.07 25.11 6.48
N GLY A 590 4.11 24.75 5.19
CA GLY A 590 5.36 24.50 4.47
C GLY A 590 5.69 23.02 4.24
N ARG A 591 4.69 22.14 4.21
CA ARG A 591 4.90 20.73 3.90
C ARG A 591 4.58 20.39 2.46
N THR A 592 5.18 19.31 1.98
CA THR A 592 5.00 18.72 0.66
C THR A 592 5.36 19.70 -0.48
N TYR A 593 5.44 19.23 -1.70
CA TYR A 593 5.70 20.09 -2.86
C TYR A 593 4.62 21.19 -3.07
N MET A 594 3.46 21.05 -2.43
CA MET A 594 2.35 21.98 -2.56
C MET A 594 2.59 23.29 -1.81
N TYR A 595 3.24 23.25 -0.65
CA TYR A 595 3.40 24.40 0.24
C TYR A 595 4.84 24.65 0.69
N HIS A 596 5.77 23.73 0.47
CA HIS A 596 7.18 23.94 0.79
C HIS A 596 7.76 25.07 -0.09
N GLN A 597 8.48 26.01 0.53
CA GLN A 597 9.03 27.20 -0.15
C GLN A 597 10.56 27.16 -0.30
N GLY A 598 11.22 26.23 0.37
CA GLY A 598 12.69 26.11 0.36
C GLY A 598 13.23 25.34 -0.85
N PRO A 599 14.56 25.39 -1.07
CA PRO A 599 15.22 24.56 -2.05
C PRO A 599 15.17 23.08 -1.63
N VAL A 600 14.82 22.20 -2.54
CA VAL A 600 14.76 20.77 -2.30
C VAL A 600 15.96 20.04 -2.88
N LEU A 601 16.28 18.86 -2.33
CA LEU A 601 17.31 17.99 -2.89
C LEU A 601 16.76 17.29 -4.16
N TYR A 602 15.57 16.70 -4.03
CA TYR A 602 14.80 16.17 -5.16
C TYR A 602 13.32 16.55 -5.01
N PRO A 603 12.71 17.15 -6.04
CA PRO A 603 11.29 17.51 -5.98
C PRO A 603 10.39 16.26 -6.11
N PHE A 604 9.12 16.39 -5.72
CA PHE A 604 8.09 15.41 -5.99
C PHE A 604 7.94 15.15 -7.50
N GLY A 605 7.82 13.89 -7.88
CA GLY A 605 7.70 13.46 -9.27
C GLY A 605 9.01 13.41 -10.06
N TYR A 606 10.16 13.62 -9.40
CA TYR A 606 11.48 13.65 -10.04
C TYR A 606 12.03 12.24 -10.31
N GLY A 607 12.72 12.10 -11.42
CA GLY A 607 13.52 10.93 -11.78
C GLY A 607 14.08 11.08 -13.18
N LEU A 608 15.32 10.62 -13.37
CA LEU A 608 16.02 10.67 -14.65
C LEU A 608 15.74 9.41 -15.50
N SER A 609 16.03 9.51 -16.77
CA SER A 609 15.99 8.43 -17.73
C SER A 609 17.34 8.36 -18.48
N TYR A 610 17.64 7.23 -19.13
CA TYR A 610 18.73 7.15 -20.12
C TYR A 610 18.34 7.76 -21.47
N SER A 611 17.06 8.13 -21.62
CA SER A 611 16.54 8.84 -22.79
C SER A 611 16.16 10.28 -22.43
N ASP A 612 16.32 11.17 -23.39
CA ASP A 612 15.90 12.56 -23.29
C ASP A 612 14.52 12.73 -23.94
N PHE A 613 13.59 13.37 -23.22
CA PHE A 613 12.24 13.65 -23.71
C PHE A 613 12.01 15.15 -23.85
N THR A 614 11.55 15.56 -25.01
CA THR A 614 11.15 16.94 -25.30
C THR A 614 9.64 17.04 -25.34
N TYR A 615 9.07 17.92 -24.52
CA TYR A 615 7.66 18.28 -24.56
C TYR A 615 7.50 19.38 -25.63
N GLU A 616 7.03 19.01 -26.82
CA GLU A 616 7.08 19.90 -27.98
C GLU A 616 6.02 20.99 -27.90
N LYS A 617 4.78 20.65 -27.60
CA LYS A 617 3.66 21.60 -27.52
C LYS A 617 2.41 20.99 -26.86
N ILE A 618 1.51 21.88 -26.44
CA ILE A 618 0.12 21.54 -26.16
C ILE A 618 -0.62 21.51 -27.49
N GLU A 619 -1.10 20.32 -27.88
CA GLU A 619 -1.86 20.15 -29.12
C GLU A 619 -3.30 20.67 -29.00
N SER A 620 -3.90 20.45 -27.84
CA SER A 620 -5.25 20.95 -27.56
C SER A 620 -5.55 20.99 -26.06
N VAL A 621 -6.37 21.96 -25.67
CA VAL A 621 -7.08 21.99 -24.39
C VAL A 621 -8.58 22.02 -24.74
N LYS A 622 -9.29 20.95 -24.40
CA LYS A 622 -10.72 20.81 -24.65
C LYS A 622 -11.45 20.58 -23.33
N GLN A 623 -12.66 21.13 -23.20
CA GLN A 623 -13.50 20.86 -22.05
C GLN A 623 -14.92 20.47 -22.49
N ASP A 624 -15.52 19.59 -21.73
CA ASP A 624 -16.95 19.29 -21.76
C ASP A 624 -17.60 19.62 -20.41
N LYS A 625 -18.80 19.14 -20.14
CA LYS A 625 -19.50 19.40 -18.88
C LYS A 625 -18.77 18.84 -17.67
N LYS A 626 -18.06 17.74 -17.82
CA LYS A 626 -17.44 16.98 -16.70
C LYS A 626 -15.91 17.07 -16.68
N ASN A 627 -15.27 17.14 -17.85
CA ASN A 627 -13.84 16.92 -17.96
C ASN A 627 -13.13 18.03 -18.72
N ILE A 628 -11.86 18.20 -18.39
CA ILE A 628 -10.86 18.92 -19.18
C ILE A 628 -9.90 17.88 -19.74
N ARG A 629 -9.65 17.94 -21.06
CA ARG A 629 -8.67 17.06 -21.73
C ARG A 629 -7.55 17.91 -22.31
N VAL A 630 -6.35 17.63 -21.84
CA VAL A 630 -5.12 18.30 -22.32
C VAL A 630 -4.33 17.28 -23.11
N THR A 631 -4.12 17.55 -24.40
CA THR A 631 -3.28 16.69 -25.26
C THR A 631 -1.96 17.38 -25.51
N VAL A 632 -0.86 16.71 -25.24
CA VAL A 632 0.51 17.20 -25.44
C VAL A 632 1.29 16.25 -26.34
N SER A 633 2.24 16.80 -27.11
CA SER A 633 3.22 16.02 -27.88
C SER A 633 4.51 15.90 -27.09
N VAL A 634 4.96 14.65 -26.86
CA VAL A 634 6.23 14.33 -26.20
C VAL A 634 7.08 13.48 -27.16
N LYS A 635 8.31 13.92 -27.41
CA LYS A 635 9.27 13.27 -28.29
C LYS A 635 10.42 12.66 -27.50
N ASN A 636 10.75 11.41 -27.77
CA ASN A 636 12.02 10.84 -27.36
C ASN A 636 13.08 11.24 -28.37
N THR A 637 14.04 12.08 -27.94
CA THR A 637 15.10 12.59 -28.80
C THR A 637 16.35 11.73 -28.80
N SER A 638 16.33 10.66 -28.03
CA SER A 638 17.47 9.72 -27.89
C SER A 638 17.37 8.54 -28.85
N GLY A 639 18.49 7.82 -29.02
CA GLY A 639 18.57 6.57 -29.79
C GLY A 639 18.14 5.31 -29.03
N ARG A 640 17.46 5.46 -27.87
CA ARG A 640 17.01 4.36 -27.00
C ARG A 640 15.54 4.52 -26.68
N ASP A 641 14.79 3.42 -26.72
CA ASP A 641 13.41 3.38 -26.23
C ASP A 641 13.36 3.70 -24.73
N GLY A 642 12.31 4.38 -24.30
CA GLY A 642 12.13 4.71 -22.90
C GLY A 642 10.66 4.92 -22.54
N GLU A 643 10.41 5.10 -21.25
CA GLU A 643 9.09 5.50 -20.74
C GLU A 643 9.20 6.90 -20.14
N GLU A 644 8.18 7.70 -20.30
CA GLU A 644 8.06 9.02 -19.67
C GLU A 644 6.80 9.07 -18.80
N VAL A 645 6.92 9.73 -17.64
CA VAL A 645 5.79 10.03 -16.76
C VAL A 645 5.38 11.46 -16.96
N VAL A 646 4.40 11.67 -17.81
CA VAL A 646 3.85 13.00 -18.10
C VAL A 646 2.91 13.41 -16.98
N GLN A 647 3.22 14.53 -16.30
CA GLN A 647 2.52 15.01 -15.11
C GLN A 647 1.81 16.32 -15.44
N LEU A 648 0.56 16.48 -14.98
CA LEU A 648 -0.21 17.71 -15.10
C LEU A 648 -0.58 18.22 -13.71
N TYR A 649 -0.15 19.43 -13.44
CA TYR A 649 -0.48 20.16 -12.21
C TYR A 649 -1.43 21.30 -12.53
N ALA A 650 -2.34 21.60 -11.61
CA ALA A 650 -3.22 22.77 -11.67
C ALA A 650 -2.78 23.83 -10.67
N SER A 651 -2.83 25.10 -11.08
CA SER A 651 -2.63 26.27 -10.23
C SER A 651 -3.79 27.26 -10.42
N TYR A 652 -4.13 27.98 -9.36
CA TYR A 652 -5.38 28.74 -9.26
C TYR A 652 -5.11 30.25 -8.96
N PRO A 653 -4.60 31.03 -9.92
CA PRO A 653 -4.16 32.38 -9.65
C PRO A 653 -5.29 33.34 -9.26
N ASP A 654 -6.54 33.06 -9.65
CA ASP A 654 -7.71 33.88 -9.38
C ASP A 654 -8.52 33.44 -8.17
N SER A 655 -8.03 32.37 -7.41
CA SER A 655 -8.77 31.85 -6.27
C SER A 655 -8.88 32.88 -5.15
N LYS A 656 -10.05 32.91 -4.51
CA LYS A 656 -10.34 33.79 -3.36
C LYS A 656 -10.04 33.10 -2.01
N VAL A 657 -9.72 31.83 -2.05
CA VAL A 657 -9.28 31.05 -0.90
C VAL A 657 -7.84 30.63 -1.10
N GLU A 658 -7.13 30.38 -0.01
CA GLU A 658 -5.78 29.83 -0.09
C GLU A 658 -5.79 28.50 -0.84
N ARG A 659 -4.95 28.38 -1.84
CA ARG A 659 -4.74 27.16 -2.63
C ARG A 659 -3.25 26.83 -2.67
N PRO A 660 -2.88 25.53 -2.81
CA PRO A 660 -1.49 25.20 -3.03
C PRO A 660 -0.93 25.87 -4.28
N SER A 661 0.37 26.11 -4.30
CA SER A 661 1.06 26.71 -5.45
C SER A 661 0.77 25.95 -6.75
N LYS A 662 0.72 24.64 -6.63
CA LYS A 662 0.34 23.67 -7.67
C LYS A 662 -0.13 22.36 -7.03
N GLN A 663 -1.03 21.64 -7.72
CA GLN A 663 -1.53 20.33 -7.30
C GLN A 663 -1.52 19.38 -8.48
N LEU A 664 -0.99 18.16 -8.31
CA LEU A 664 -1.12 17.09 -9.29
C LEU A 664 -2.61 16.77 -9.54
N ARG A 665 -3.02 16.71 -10.82
CA ARG A 665 -4.41 16.45 -11.22
C ARG A 665 -4.55 15.41 -12.32
N ALA A 666 -3.45 15.08 -12.99
CA ALA A 666 -3.38 13.93 -13.88
C ALA A 666 -1.92 13.53 -14.10
N PHE A 667 -1.70 12.26 -14.36
CA PHE A 667 -0.41 11.75 -14.82
C PHE A 667 -0.61 10.57 -15.74
N ARG A 668 0.42 10.27 -16.53
CA ARG A 668 0.43 9.08 -17.36
C ARG A 668 1.85 8.62 -17.66
N ARG A 669 2.15 7.38 -17.32
CA ARG A 669 3.38 6.69 -17.73
C ARG A 669 3.15 6.08 -19.12
N ILE A 670 4.04 6.41 -20.06
CA ILE A 670 3.90 5.98 -21.46
C ILE A 670 5.24 5.54 -22.05
N PRO A 671 5.27 4.46 -22.83
CA PRO A 671 6.43 4.10 -23.63
C PRO A 671 6.53 5.00 -24.87
N ILE A 672 7.76 5.47 -25.18
CA ILE A 672 8.05 6.25 -26.38
C ILE A 672 9.32 5.67 -27.01
N LYS A 673 9.23 5.18 -28.24
CA LYS A 673 10.37 4.62 -28.96
C LYS A 673 11.40 5.69 -29.30
N ALA A 674 12.62 5.26 -29.55
CA ALA A 674 13.70 6.13 -30.02
C ALA A 674 13.27 6.96 -31.25
N GLY A 675 13.40 8.28 -31.16
CA GLY A 675 13.00 9.22 -32.21
C GLY A 675 11.49 9.44 -32.38
N GLU A 676 10.63 8.67 -31.67
CA GLU A 676 9.17 8.78 -31.78
C GLU A 676 8.65 10.04 -31.06
N THR A 677 7.62 10.69 -31.66
CA THR A 677 6.76 11.65 -30.96
C THR A 677 5.40 11.00 -30.66
N ARG A 678 4.98 11.00 -29.40
CA ARG A 678 3.68 10.52 -28.97
C ARG A 678 2.79 11.63 -28.49
N LYS A 679 1.50 11.56 -28.84
CA LYS A 679 0.45 12.40 -28.27
C LYS A 679 -0.12 11.74 -27.02
N VAL A 680 -0.08 12.48 -25.92
CA VAL A 680 -0.57 12.05 -24.61
C VAL A 680 -1.75 12.91 -24.24
N THR A 681 -2.88 12.28 -23.92
CA THR A 681 -4.05 13.00 -23.42
C THR A 681 -4.18 12.74 -21.91
N LEU A 682 -4.14 13.83 -21.15
CA LEU A 682 -4.38 13.89 -19.71
C LEU A 682 -5.81 14.39 -19.49
N THR A 683 -6.59 13.67 -18.70
CA THR A 683 -7.98 14.00 -18.40
C THR A 683 -8.10 14.41 -16.94
N VAL A 684 -8.64 15.57 -16.70
CA VAL A 684 -8.91 16.12 -15.36
C VAL A 684 -10.42 16.28 -15.20
N PRO A 685 -11.07 15.52 -14.32
CA PRO A 685 -12.45 15.81 -13.93
C PRO A 685 -12.56 17.22 -13.36
N LYS A 686 -13.56 17.99 -13.76
CA LYS A 686 -13.69 19.39 -13.29
C LYS A 686 -13.90 19.48 -11.78
N GLU A 687 -14.57 18.52 -11.20
CA GLU A 687 -14.75 18.40 -9.75
C GLU A 687 -13.44 18.34 -8.97
N GLU A 688 -12.39 17.76 -9.57
CA GLU A 688 -11.04 17.68 -8.97
C GLU A 688 -10.34 19.06 -8.88
N LEU A 689 -10.86 20.08 -9.52
CA LEU A 689 -10.37 21.46 -9.44
C LEU A 689 -11.05 22.28 -8.34
N GLY A 690 -12.01 21.66 -7.65
CA GLY A 690 -12.72 22.26 -6.53
C GLY A 690 -11.88 22.35 -5.25
N TYR A 691 -12.39 23.14 -4.30
CA TYR A 691 -11.97 23.14 -2.90
C TYR A 691 -13.19 22.85 -2.02
N TRP A 692 -12.94 22.34 -0.84
CA TRP A 692 -14.02 22.11 0.12
C TRP A 692 -14.50 23.42 0.73
N ASN A 693 -15.76 23.74 0.53
CA ASN A 693 -16.37 24.94 1.08
C ASN A 693 -17.11 24.58 2.39
N GLU A 694 -16.56 25.01 3.51
CA GLU A 694 -17.08 24.68 4.85
C GLU A 694 -18.51 25.23 5.07
N GLY A 695 -18.82 26.41 4.55
CA GLY A 695 -20.16 26.99 4.68
C GLY A 695 -21.23 26.25 3.88
N LYS A 696 -20.85 25.59 2.77
CA LYS A 696 -21.75 24.81 1.93
C LYS A 696 -21.66 23.31 2.18
N GLN A 697 -20.68 22.85 2.95
CA GLN A 697 -20.39 21.44 3.22
C GLN A 697 -20.29 20.59 1.92
N MET A 698 -19.61 21.15 0.90
CA MET A 698 -19.41 20.48 -0.39
C MET A 698 -18.19 21.03 -1.14
N PHE A 699 -17.70 20.27 -2.11
CA PHE A 699 -16.71 20.79 -3.04
C PHE A 699 -17.31 21.84 -3.98
N VAL A 700 -16.60 22.94 -4.15
CA VAL A 700 -16.97 24.07 -5.03
C VAL A 700 -15.86 24.31 -6.03
N VAL A 701 -16.20 24.28 -7.30
CA VAL A 701 -15.32 24.72 -8.39
C VAL A 701 -15.51 26.22 -8.58
N GLU A 702 -14.46 27.00 -8.33
CA GLU A 702 -14.50 28.44 -8.51
C GLU A 702 -14.48 28.81 -10.00
N PRO A 703 -15.30 29.79 -10.45
CA PRO A 703 -15.11 30.39 -11.75
C PRO A 703 -13.82 31.22 -11.76
N GLY A 704 -13.01 31.03 -12.79
CA GLY A 704 -11.73 31.75 -12.90
C GLY A 704 -10.77 31.03 -13.83
N THR A 705 -9.52 31.51 -13.86
CA THR A 705 -8.45 30.90 -14.65
C THR A 705 -7.82 29.78 -13.87
N VAL A 706 -7.69 28.61 -14.49
CA VAL A 706 -6.84 27.51 -14.02
C VAL A 706 -5.64 27.44 -14.95
N LYS A 707 -4.43 27.55 -14.39
CA LYS A 707 -3.19 27.25 -15.11
C LYS A 707 -3.00 25.75 -15.14
N LEU A 708 -2.60 25.23 -16.28
CA LEU A 708 -2.30 23.83 -16.54
C LEU A 708 -0.80 23.73 -16.77
N LEU A 709 -0.09 23.19 -15.79
CA LEU A 709 1.36 23.08 -15.77
C LEU A 709 1.75 21.63 -16.09
N ILE A 710 2.35 21.41 -17.24
CA ILE A 710 2.70 20.06 -17.70
C ILE A 710 4.21 19.90 -17.66
N GLY A 711 4.68 18.82 -17.02
CA GLY A 711 6.10 18.59 -16.83
C GLY A 711 6.48 17.17 -16.48
N ALA A 712 7.75 17.00 -16.13
CA ALA A 712 8.36 15.75 -15.73
C ALA A 712 8.52 15.62 -14.20
N SER A 713 8.27 16.70 -13.45
CA SER A 713 8.21 16.76 -12.00
C SER A 713 7.47 18.02 -11.55
N SER A 714 7.26 18.18 -10.25
CA SER A 714 6.67 19.41 -9.68
C SER A 714 7.51 20.68 -9.93
N GLU A 715 8.81 20.55 -10.17
CA GLU A 715 9.73 21.67 -10.44
C GLU A 715 10.21 21.73 -11.90
N ASP A 716 10.03 20.67 -12.68
CA ASP A 716 10.39 20.62 -14.10
C ASP A 716 9.13 20.77 -14.95
N ILE A 717 8.57 21.98 -14.97
CA ILE A 717 7.43 22.36 -15.82
C ILE A 717 7.96 22.76 -17.19
N ARG A 718 7.48 22.09 -18.23
CA ARG A 718 7.96 22.24 -19.61
C ARG A 718 6.96 22.90 -20.54
N LEU A 719 5.67 22.78 -20.26
CA LEU A 719 4.60 23.42 -21.00
C LEU A 719 3.58 24.03 -20.06
N GLU A 720 3.07 25.20 -20.42
CA GLU A 720 2.01 25.87 -19.69
C GLU A 720 0.80 26.14 -20.58
N GLY A 721 -0.36 25.80 -20.07
CA GLY A 721 -1.64 26.14 -20.68
C GLY A 721 -2.54 26.83 -19.66
N LYS A 722 -3.69 27.28 -20.12
CA LYS A 722 -4.73 27.85 -19.25
C LYS A 722 -6.11 27.52 -19.76
N ILE A 723 -7.06 27.48 -18.86
CA ILE A 723 -8.48 27.31 -19.16
C ILE A 723 -9.28 28.19 -18.20
N ARG A 724 -10.44 28.65 -18.64
CA ARG A 724 -11.38 29.37 -17.80
C ARG A 724 -12.56 28.44 -17.46
N LEU A 725 -12.87 28.37 -16.18
CA LEU A 725 -14.00 27.60 -15.64
C LEU A 725 -15.23 28.51 -15.49
#